data_0c1eb637289d1c56d10f8c6fdb0f920d
#
_entry.id   0c1eb637289d1c56d10f8c6fdb0f920d
#
_cell.length_a   1.000
_cell.length_b   1.000
_cell.length_c   1.000
_cell.angle_alpha   90.00
_cell.angle_beta   90.00
_cell.angle_gamma   90.00
#
_symmetry.space_group_name_H-M   'P 1'
#
loop_
_entity.id
_entity.type
_entity.pdbx_description
1 polymer ?
#
loop_
_entity_poly.entity_id
_entity_poly.type
_entity_poly.pdbx_seq_one_letter_code
_entity_poly.pdbx_strand_id
1 'polypeptide(L)'
;MGDTCLFCQHQASEANKQPEIKRSGEEPLPQDYTRVIADKVAGQSKVAVRAEGDVIIERNQEVLNADWADYDQTSDTVRAGDRFTLYQDGSTVSGDTLVYNLKDNTGSSEYVRVDAEKDGRRLQSVSEKAEMKGKGLYKLINTKFNTCSPGDASWFIKAKSIETDQETGIGVAKDASLVFGGVPVLYTPWADFPLNGHRKSGLLVPTLSTGSDGLELALPYYFNLAPNLDATFRPGIISSRGVQLGGQVRYLEPKFNGVIDGDWMPHDKKRHENNRYQIKFDHNHQLTDKLSGGINFNQVSDDNYYRDFYGREDIASNVNLNRQLWLNYGDNIWGGSFDGALNVQKYQTLANQNGYKDEPYAIMPRLTGRWQKTIGKANINVFSQFTRFVHDSKQDGSRTVLYPSVRWDFNNQWGYIRPKIGVHATYYDLGSFGSQSSRRVSRVLPIFNVDTGMTFERNANVFGKAYLQTLEPRLFYNYIPTKSQNDLPNFDTSENSFSYNQLFRENLYVGNDRINSANSLTAAAQTRFLNPNNGAELFRAGIGQKFYFKNDNVLLDGSVGRYERSQSDWVGFAHGKLSDSIHAGFDIHYNQNESRAESYAATVRYNPEPGKVLSARYKYGRNERIYLQSDGNYFYDKIRQIDLAAQWPIRKNLYAVARYNYEIQAKKPLEILVGAEYKSDCGCWSASLVGQRYVTGENSRKNAVFFNLQLKDLSNLGNNPFEKLRLAIPGYSKTNEVVTP
;
A
#
# COMPACT_ATOMS: atom_id res chain seq x y z
N MET A 1 -31.38 13.67 22.86
CA MET A 1 -31.87 12.34 22.50
C MET A 1 -30.65 11.49 22.29
N GLY A 2 -30.37 10.57 23.19
CA GLY A 2 -29.12 9.78 23.18
C GLY A 2 -29.12 8.83 21.99
N ASP A 3 -28.10 8.96 21.17
CA ASP A 3 -27.80 8.06 20.07
C ASP A 3 -27.43 6.68 20.63
N THR A 4 -28.37 5.78 20.68
CA THR A 4 -28.12 4.36 20.97
C THR A 4 -27.41 3.72 19.78
N CYS A 5 -26.20 3.22 19.99
CA CYS A 5 -25.51 2.36 19.03
C CYS A 5 -26.42 1.17 18.67
N LEU A 6 -26.74 0.99 17.39
CA LEU A 6 -27.68 -0.05 16.91
C LEU A 6 -27.23 -1.47 17.25
N PHE A 7 -25.96 -1.68 17.57
CA PHE A 7 -25.34 -2.96 17.85
C PHE A 7 -24.58 -3.02 19.19
N CYS A 8 -24.44 -1.90 19.89
CA CYS A 8 -23.90 -1.88 21.24
C CYS A 8 -25.04 -2.08 22.22
N GLN A 9 -25.11 -3.22 22.88
CA GLN A 9 -26.07 -3.41 23.98
C GLN A 9 -25.57 -2.59 25.18
N HIS A 10 -26.02 -1.34 25.29
CA HIS A 10 -25.91 -0.59 26.51
C HIS A 10 -26.83 -1.19 27.57
N GLN A 11 -26.33 -2.16 28.31
CA GLN A 11 -26.88 -2.42 29.62
C GLN A 11 -26.23 -1.43 30.58
N ALA A 12 -26.80 -0.24 30.65
CA ALA A 12 -26.51 0.70 31.72
C ALA A 12 -27.20 0.19 33.00
N SER A 13 -26.64 -0.84 33.61
CA SER A 13 -26.91 -1.19 35.01
C SER A 13 -25.71 -0.71 35.84
N GLU A 14 -25.95 -0.34 37.09
CA GLU A 14 -24.89 0.02 38.05
C GLU A 14 -23.83 -1.09 38.22
N ALA A 15 -24.14 -2.32 37.82
CA ALA A 15 -23.24 -3.47 37.73
C ALA A 15 -22.09 -3.31 36.70
N ASN A 16 -22.09 -2.29 35.86
CA ASN A 16 -21.09 -2.09 34.80
C ASN A 16 -20.04 -1.01 35.10
N LYS A 17 -20.06 -0.39 36.28
CA LYS A 17 -18.95 0.45 36.72
C LYS A 17 -17.76 -0.45 37.08
N GLN A 18 -16.56 -0.09 36.60
CA GLN A 18 -15.33 -0.71 37.11
C GLN A 18 -15.31 -0.54 38.63
N PRO A 19 -15.04 -1.60 39.40
CA PRO A 19 -14.88 -1.46 40.84
C PRO A 19 -13.72 -0.51 41.13
N GLU A 20 -13.98 0.49 41.94
CA GLU A 20 -12.96 1.45 42.39
C GLU A 20 -12.05 0.76 43.36
N ILE A 21 -10.73 0.74 43.10
CA ILE A 21 -9.74 0.13 43.97
C ILE A 21 -9.40 1.11 45.05
N LYS A 22 -9.76 0.77 46.30
CA LYS A 22 -9.38 1.54 47.49
C LYS A 22 -7.95 1.17 47.91
N ARG A 23 -7.11 2.17 48.17
CA ARG A 23 -5.75 2.01 48.75
C ARG A 23 -5.70 2.68 50.07
N SER A 24 -4.80 2.22 50.96
CA SER A 24 -4.62 2.78 52.28
C SER A 24 -4.17 4.25 52.29
N GLY A 25 -3.54 4.71 51.23
CA GLY A 25 -2.97 6.06 51.14
C GLY A 25 -1.68 6.27 51.99
N GLU A 26 -1.16 5.23 52.62
CA GLU A 26 0.06 5.25 53.43
C GLU A 26 1.30 4.93 52.59
N GLU A 27 2.50 5.13 53.18
CA GLU A 27 3.79 4.85 52.53
C GLU A 27 3.89 3.39 52.04
N PRO A 28 4.62 3.12 50.92
CA PRO A 28 4.84 1.79 50.39
C PRO A 28 5.43 0.84 51.45
N LEU A 29 4.97 -0.39 51.50
CA LEU A 29 5.45 -1.41 52.41
C LEU A 29 6.83 -1.94 52.00
N PRO A 30 7.67 -2.34 52.96
CA PRO A 30 8.84 -3.15 52.70
C PRO A 30 8.44 -4.46 51.99
N GLN A 31 9.35 -5.01 51.18
CA GLN A 31 9.13 -6.26 50.47
C GLN A 31 8.67 -7.38 51.42
N ASP A 32 7.64 -8.14 51.03
CA ASP A 32 7.04 -9.26 51.77
C ASP A 32 6.21 -8.89 53.01
N TYR A 33 6.02 -7.62 53.29
CA TYR A 33 5.06 -7.23 54.35
C TYR A 33 3.64 -7.13 53.76
N THR A 34 2.65 -7.56 54.58
CA THR A 34 1.23 -7.45 54.26
C THR A 34 0.56 -6.48 55.23
N ARG A 35 -0.15 -5.49 54.71
CA ARG A 35 -0.98 -4.55 55.46
C ARG A 35 -2.44 -4.98 55.30
N VAL A 36 -3.13 -5.06 56.44
CA VAL A 36 -4.57 -5.36 56.48
C VAL A 36 -5.29 -4.20 57.17
N ILE A 37 -6.26 -3.58 56.51
CA ILE A 37 -7.09 -2.50 57.06
C ILE A 37 -8.55 -2.97 56.91
N ALA A 38 -9.37 -2.78 57.94
CA ALA A 38 -10.81 -3.12 57.92
C ALA A 38 -11.48 -2.40 59.10
N ASP A 39 -12.82 -2.36 59.09
CA ASP A 39 -13.61 -1.82 60.24
C ASP A 39 -13.39 -2.65 61.48
N LYS A 40 -13.27 -3.97 61.32
CA LYS A 40 -12.97 -4.91 62.42
C LYS A 40 -11.90 -5.89 61.98
N VAL A 41 -10.87 -6.02 62.85
CA VAL A 41 -9.81 -7.00 62.64
C VAL A 41 -9.70 -7.84 63.92
N ALA A 42 -9.80 -9.14 63.78
CA ALA A 42 -9.69 -10.10 64.89
C ALA A 42 -8.78 -11.26 64.46
N GLY A 43 -7.99 -11.79 65.40
CA GLY A 43 -7.12 -12.91 65.08
C GLY A 43 -5.93 -13.05 66.02
N GLN A 44 -5.11 -14.07 65.75
CA GLN A 44 -3.86 -14.35 66.45
C GLN A 44 -2.70 -14.09 65.50
N SER A 45 -1.84 -13.16 65.89
CA SER A 45 -0.62 -12.84 65.12
C SER A 45 0.18 -14.11 64.81
N LYS A 46 0.66 -14.23 63.56
CA LYS A 46 1.38 -15.38 63.00
C LYS A 46 0.57 -16.67 62.87
N VAL A 47 -0.75 -16.64 63.06
CA VAL A 47 -1.63 -17.79 62.88
C VAL A 47 -2.70 -17.43 61.83
N ALA A 48 -3.68 -16.60 62.19
CA ALA A 48 -4.74 -16.21 61.28
C ALA A 48 -5.33 -14.84 61.65
N VAL A 49 -5.78 -14.09 60.66
CA VAL A 49 -6.43 -12.79 60.85
C VAL A 49 -7.73 -12.80 60.03
N ARG A 50 -8.85 -12.46 60.68
CA ARG A 50 -10.13 -12.18 60.05
C ARG A 50 -10.38 -10.69 60.06
N ALA A 51 -10.70 -10.15 58.89
CA ALA A 51 -11.05 -8.76 58.69
C ALA A 51 -12.47 -8.67 58.14
N GLU A 52 -13.29 -7.73 58.66
CA GLU A 52 -14.68 -7.51 58.25
C GLU A 52 -14.93 -6.00 58.09
N GLY A 53 -15.68 -5.64 57.03
CA GLY A 53 -16.08 -4.29 56.68
C GLY A 53 -14.95 -3.51 55.96
N ASP A 54 -15.18 -3.09 54.75
CA ASP A 54 -14.28 -2.33 53.89
C ASP A 54 -12.82 -2.81 53.95
N VAL A 55 -12.61 -4.12 53.79
CA VAL A 55 -11.31 -4.76 53.88
C VAL A 55 -10.37 -4.34 52.77
N ILE A 56 -9.16 -3.88 53.14
CA ILE A 56 -8.06 -3.58 52.21
C ILE A 56 -6.85 -4.42 52.64
N ILE A 57 -6.37 -5.28 51.76
CA ILE A 57 -5.13 -6.04 51.93
C ILE A 57 -4.14 -5.58 50.87
N GLU A 58 -2.99 -5.06 51.33
CA GLU A 58 -1.91 -4.60 50.45
C GLU A 58 -0.66 -5.45 50.66
N ARG A 59 -0.05 -5.96 49.59
CA ARG A 59 1.24 -6.64 49.60
C ARG A 59 1.98 -6.36 48.29
N ASN A 60 3.19 -5.86 48.39
CA ASN A 60 3.98 -5.41 47.24
C ASN A 60 3.22 -4.35 46.43
N GLN A 61 2.80 -4.67 45.19
CA GLN A 61 1.97 -3.81 44.32
C GLN A 61 0.55 -4.33 44.16
N GLU A 62 0.21 -5.41 44.86
CA GLU A 62 -1.11 -6.03 44.82
C GLU A 62 -2.02 -5.42 45.89
N VAL A 63 -3.30 -5.25 45.54
CA VAL A 63 -4.33 -4.73 46.44
C VAL A 63 -5.58 -5.59 46.30
N LEU A 64 -6.04 -6.15 47.41
CA LEU A 64 -7.31 -6.85 47.53
C LEU A 64 -8.28 -6.01 48.35
N ASN A 65 -9.43 -5.67 47.77
CA ASN A 65 -10.56 -5.11 48.46
C ASN A 65 -11.65 -6.20 48.59
N ALA A 66 -12.31 -6.30 49.75
CA ALA A 66 -13.39 -7.26 49.97
C ALA A 66 -14.32 -6.77 51.09
N ASP A 67 -15.54 -7.37 51.17
CA ASP A 67 -16.44 -7.10 52.29
C ASP A 67 -15.97 -7.82 53.53
N TRP A 68 -15.34 -9.00 53.41
CA TRP A 68 -14.60 -9.70 54.45
C TRP A 68 -13.42 -10.48 53.89
N ALA A 69 -12.42 -10.73 54.70
CA ALA A 69 -11.27 -11.57 54.35
C ALA A 69 -10.74 -12.34 55.54
N ASP A 70 -10.42 -13.63 55.34
CA ASP A 70 -9.64 -14.46 56.26
C ASP A 70 -8.23 -14.65 55.69
N TYR A 71 -7.21 -14.28 56.41
CA TYR A 71 -5.82 -14.52 56.06
C TYR A 71 -5.18 -15.51 57.05
N ASP A 72 -4.93 -16.72 56.56
CA ASP A 72 -4.17 -17.75 57.27
C ASP A 72 -2.66 -17.52 57.02
N GLN A 73 -1.98 -17.04 58.00
CA GLN A 73 -0.54 -16.74 57.92
C GLN A 73 0.35 -17.99 57.93
N THR A 74 -0.17 -19.15 58.34
CA THR A 74 0.58 -20.41 58.35
C THR A 74 0.63 -21.05 56.99
N SER A 75 -0.45 -20.98 56.26
CA SER A 75 -0.55 -21.47 54.86
C SER A 75 -0.38 -20.36 53.80
N ASP A 76 -0.23 -19.10 54.24
CA ASP A 76 -0.19 -17.90 53.35
C ASP A 76 -1.40 -17.82 52.40
N THR A 77 -2.59 -18.18 52.93
CA THR A 77 -3.82 -18.27 52.15
C THR A 77 -4.82 -17.20 52.54
N VAL A 78 -5.31 -16.45 51.57
CA VAL A 78 -6.40 -15.48 51.72
C VAL A 78 -7.70 -16.12 51.20
N ARG A 79 -8.77 -15.97 52.00
CA ARG A 79 -10.16 -16.22 51.58
C ARG A 79 -10.91 -14.92 51.69
N ALA A 80 -11.63 -14.54 50.66
CA ALA A 80 -12.40 -13.30 50.61
C ALA A 80 -13.78 -13.58 50.01
N GLY A 81 -14.81 -12.85 50.44
CA GLY A 81 -16.16 -13.11 49.95
C GLY A 81 -17.09 -11.91 50.04
N ASP A 82 -18.33 -12.18 49.57
CA ASP A 82 -19.45 -11.28 49.37
C ASP A 82 -19.20 -10.16 48.35
N ARG A 83 -18.14 -10.01 47.76
CA ARG A 83 -17.57 -9.24 46.65
C ARG A 83 -16.11 -8.99 46.96
N PHE A 84 -15.26 -9.32 46.00
CA PHE A 84 -13.86 -8.93 46.09
C PHE A 84 -13.41 -8.25 44.80
N THR A 85 -12.35 -7.43 44.94
CA THR A 85 -11.64 -6.84 43.80
C THR A 85 -10.15 -6.94 44.10
N LEU A 86 -9.44 -7.70 43.29
CA LEU A 86 -7.97 -7.86 43.33
C LEU A 86 -7.36 -7.06 42.16
N TYR A 87 -6.46 -6.19 42.48
CA TYR A 87 -5.60 -5.51 41.51
C TYR A 87 -4.19 -6.12 41.54
N GLN A 88 -3.73 -6.58 40.41
CA GLN A 88 -2.42 -7.19 40.23
C GLN A 88 -1.90 -6.90 38.80
N ASP A 89 -0.65 -6.42 38.70
CA ASP A 89 0.05 -6.22 37.41
C ASP A 89 -0.76 -5.46 36.32
N GLY A 90 -1.49 -4.40 36.73
CA GLY A 90 -2.32 -3.61 35.80
C GLY A 90 -3.65 -4.26 35.43
N SER A 91 -3.99 -5.40 36.02
CA SER A 91 -5.23 -6.13 35.82
C SER A 91 -6.12 -6.03 37.06
N THR A 92 -7.42 -5.90 36.86
CA THR A 92 -8.44 -5.93 37.90
C THR A 92 -9.25 -7.23 37.76
N VAL A 93 -9.28 -8.01 38.83
CA VAL A 93 -10.07 -9.24 38.95
C VAL A 93 -11.11 -9.04 40.03
N SER A 94 -12.39 -9.20 39.73
CA SER A 94 -13.49 -9.10 40.67
C SER A 94 -14.39 -10.31 40.60
N GLY A 95 -15.06 -10.65 41.71
CA GLY A 95 -15.93 -11.79 41.78
C GLY A 95 -16.62 -11.90 43.14
N ASP A 96 -17.40 -13.00 43.35
CA ASP A 96 -18.17 -13.23 44.58
C ASP A 96 -17.24 -13.78 45.67
N THR A 97 -16.47 -14.81 45.37
CA THR A 97 -15.58 -15.49 46.33
C THR A 97 -14.20 -15.69 45.77
N LEU A 98 -13.17 -15.55 46.63
CA LEU A 98 -11.78 -15.79 46.30
C LEU A 98 -11.15 -16.70 47.35
N VAL A 99 -10.44 -17.72 46.88
CA VAL A 99 -9.47 -18.47 47.68
C VAL A 99 -8.13 -18.36 46.95
N TYR A 100 -7.14 -17.76 47.59
CA TYR A 100 -5.85 -17.49 46.97
C TYR A 100 -4.68 -17.70 47.89
N ASN A 101 -3.76 -18.57 47.52
CA ASN A 101 -2.50 -18.79 48.21
C ASN A 101 -1.44 -17.84 47.66
N LEU A 102 -0.98 -16.93 48.51
CA LEU A 102 -0.01 -15.88 48.15
C LEU A 102 1.39 -16.41 47.86
N LYS A 103 1.76 -17.57 48.43
CA LYS A 103 3.06 -18.20 48.27
C LYS A 103 3.18 -18.92 46.93
N ASP A 104 2.18 -19.74 46.63
CA ASP A 104 2.19 -20.60 45.44
C ASP A 104 1.49 -20.00 44.23
N ASN A 105 0.83 -18.86 44.40
CA ASN A 105 -0.02 -18.20 43.40
C ASN A 105 -1.10 -19.13 42.85
N THR A 106 -1.66 -19.97 43.74
CA THR A 106 -2.74 -20.91 43.42
C THR A 106 -4.05 -20.48 44.05
N GLY A 107 -5.17 -20.77 43.39
CA GLY A 107 -6.45 -20.40 43.95
C GLY A 107 -7.63 -20.64 43.03
N SER A 108 -8.80 -20.24 43.49
CA SER A 108 -10.00 -20.26 42.68
C SER A 108 -10.94 -19.13 43.05
N SER A 109 -11.78 -18.77 42.08
CA SER A 109 -12.80 -17.75 42.26
C SER A 109 -14.01 -18.10 41.40
N GLU A 110 -15.21 -17.74 41.87
CA GLU A 110 -16.48 -17.94 41.18
C GLU A 110 -17.04 -16.60 40.71
N TYR A 111 -17.78 -16.65 39.56
CA TYR A 111 -18.37 -15.49 38.89
C TYR A 111 -17.40 -14.34 38.65
N VAL A 112 -16.27 -14.67 38.03
CA VAL A 112 -15.12 -13.80 37.88
C VAL A 112 -15.24 -12.88 36.68
N ARG A 113 -14.96 -11.60 36.92
CA ARG A 113 -14.72 -10.59 35.86
C ARG A 113 -13.26 -10.18 35.90
N VAL A 114 -12.60 -10.23 34.75
CA VAL A 114 -11.24 -9.73 34.56
C VAL A 114 -11.28 -8.54 33.63
N ASP A 115 -10.63 -7.45 33.99
CA ASP A 115 -10.37 -6.28 33.14
C ASP A 115 -8.87 -5.99 33.21
N ALA A 116 -8.20 -6.24 32.10
CA ALA A 116 -6.76 -6.09 31.98
C ALA A 116 -6.44 -5.09 30.85
N GLU A 117 -5.54 -4.17 31.12
CA GLU A 117 -5.01 -3.24 30.12
C GLU A 117 -3.48 -3.28 30.15
N LYS A 118 -2.88 -3.68 29.02
CA LYS A 118 -1.44 -3.75 28.85
C LYS A 118 -1.04 -3.27 27.46
N ASP A 119 -0.06 -2.36 27.39
CA ASP A 119 0.48 -1.83 26.12
C ASP A 119 -0.59 -1.22 25.19
N GLY A 120 -1.63 -0.58 25.78
CA GLY A 120 -2.76 0.02 25.04
C GLY A 120 -3.78 -1.00 24.51
N ARG A 121 -3.59 -2.29 24.81
CA ARG A 121 -4.54 -3.38 24.51
C ARG A 121 -5.37 -3.67 25.77
N ARG A 122 -6.66 -3.79 25.56
CA ARG A 122 -7.60 -4.10 26.64
C ARG A 122 -8.21 -5.48 26.41
N LEU A 123 -8.32 -6.24 27.50
CA LEU A 123 -9.02 -7.51 27.54
C LEU A 123 -10.03 -7.46 28.67
N GLN A 124 -11.27 -7.77 28.39
CA GLN A 124 -12.26 -8.03 29.45
C GLN A 124 -12.83 -9.43 29.28
N SER A 125 -13.02 -10.11 30.41
CA SER A 125 -13.67 -11.41 30.43
C SER A 125 -14.66 -11.54 31.58
N VAL A 126 -15.69 -12.38 31.38
CA VAL A 126 -16.62 -12.82 32.41
C VAL A 126 -16.65 -14.35 32.35
N SER A 127 -16.40 -14.98 33.48
CA SER A 127 -16.29 -16.44 33.59
C SER A 127 -17.11 -16.95 34.78
N GLU A 128 -17.67 -18.12 34.65
CA GLU A 128 -18.38 -18.79 35.77
C GLU A 128 -17.41 -19.17 36.89
N LYS A 129 -16.20 -19.60 36.51
CA LYS A 129 -15.12 -19.94 37.45
C LYS A 129 -13.74 -19.57 36.85
N ALA A 130 -12.85 -19.09 37.71
CA ALA A 130 -11.42 -18.97 37.44
C ALA A 130 -10.62 -19.86 38.38
N GLU A 131 -9.63 -20.57 37.84
CA GLU A 131 -8.65 -21.36 38.58
C GLU A 131 -7.25 -20.77 38.31
N MET A 132 -6.57 -20.37 39.37
CA MET A 132 -5.16 -19.93 39.35
C MET A 132 -4.31 -21.14 39.72
N LYS A 133 -3.49 -21.62 38.76
CA LYS A 133 -2.71 -22.86 38.90
C LYS A 133 -1.25 -22.63 39.22
N GLY A 134 -0.86 -21.38 39.44
CA GLY A 134 0.48 -20.93 39.67
C GLY A 134 0.74 -19.56 39.08
N LYS A 135 1.92 -19.01 39.22
CA LYS A 135 2.28 -17.70 38.71
C LYS A 135 2.09 -17.65 37.17
N GLY A 136 1.16 -16.83 36.70
CA GLY A 136 0.86 -16.65 35.28
C GLY A 136 0.08 -17.77 34.61
N LEU A 137 -0.36 -18.80 35.38
CA LEU A 137 -1.16 -19.92 34.87
C LEU A 137 -2.62 -19.81 35.31
N TYR A 138 -3.49 -19.50 34.36
CA TYR A 138 -4.92 -19.30 34.64
C TYR A 138 -5.77 -20.24 33.79
N LYS A 139 -6.89 -20.70 34.36
CA LYS A 139 -7.94 -21.41 33.65
C LYS A 139 -9.29 -20.77 33.92
N LEU A 140 -9.93 -20.29 32.87
CA LEU A 140 -11.27 -19.72 32.89
C LEU A 140 -12.27 -20.77 32.37
N ILE A 141 -13.39 -20.95 33.05
CA ILE A 141 -14.41 -21.92 32.71
C ILE A 141 -15.72 -21.20 32.37
N ASN A 142 -16.40 -21.63 31.30
CA ASN A 142 -17.59 -20.99 30.75
C ASN A 142 -17.42 -19.48 30.59
N THR A 143 -16.42 -19.11 29.83
CA THR A 143 -15.97 -17.71 29.71
C THR A 143 -16.47 -17.04 28.45
N LYS A 144 -16.69 -15.73 28.55
CA LYS A 144 -16.86 -14.81 27.44
C LYS A 144 -15.79 -13.74 27.56
N PHE A 145 -15.08 -13.44 26.49
CA PHE A 145 -14.11 -12.36 26.47
C PHE A 145 -14.16 -11.53 25.18
N ASN A 146 -13.78 -10.27 25.28
CA ASN A 146 -13.57 -9.37 24.15
C ASN A 146 -12.51 -8.30 24.47
N THR A 147 -12.22 -7.44 23.51
CA THR A 147 -11.26 -6.33 23.65
C THR A 147 -11.96 -4.96 23.55
N CYS A 148 -13.27 -4.93 23.77
CA CYS A 148 -14.07 -3.72 23.76
C CYS A 148 -13.93 -2.91 25.08
N SER A 149 -14.56 -1.74 25.11
CA SER A 149 -14.72 -0.98 26.34
C SER A 149 -15.65 -1.69 27.33
N PRO A 150 -15.53 -1.45 28.64
CA PRO A 150 -16.39 -2.08 29.63
C PRO A 150 -17.87 -1.93 29.31
N GLY A 151 -18.60 -3.03 29.42
CA GLY A 151 -20.04 -3.06 29.14
C GLY A 151 -20.43 -3.19 27.68
N ASP A 152 -19.49 -3.14 26.75
CA ASP A 152 -19.76 -3.39 25.34
C ASP A 152 -19.62 -4.88 25.00
N ALA A 153 -20.73 -5.50 24.61
CA ALA A 153 -20.84 -6.90 24.22
C ALA A 153 -21.26 -7.06 22.74
N SER A 154 -20.96 -6.07 21.90
CA SER A 154 -21.29 -6.14 20.46
C SER A 154 -20.67 -7.35 19.77
N TRP A 155 -19.50 -7.79 20.26
CA TRP A 155 -18.91 -9.07 19.93
C TRP A 155 -18.18 -9.68 21.12
N PHE A 156 -18.08 -10.98 21.18
CA PHE A 156 -17.29 -11.71 22.17
C PHE A 156 -16.93 -13.11 21.67
N ILE A 157 -15.87 -13.65 22.19
CA ILE A 157 -15.57 -15.07 22.09
C ILE A 157 -16.13 -15.75 23.32
N LYS A 158 -17.03 -16.73 23.11
CA LYS A 158 -17.54 -17.64 24.14
C LYS A 158 -16.76 -18.94 24.06
N ALA A 159 -16.21 -19.42 25.16
CA ALA A 159 -15.49 -20.68 25.23
C ALA A 159 -15.91 -21.49 26.46
N LYS A 160 -15.93 -22.83 26.35
CA LYS A 160 -16.12 -23.72 27.47
C LYS A 160 -14.99 -23.64 28.48
N SER A 161 -13.75 -23.53 27.98
CA SER A 161 -12.59 -23.17 28.81
C SER A 161 -11.54 -22.42 28.02
N ILE A 162 -10.82 -21.53 28.73
CA ILE A 162 -9.61 -20.87 28.26
C ILE A 162 -8.51 -21.13 29.28
N GLU A 163 -7.41 -21.71 28.86
CA GLU A 163 -6.20 -21.86 29.65
C GLU A 163 -5.14 -20.89 29.13
N THR A 164 -4.54 -20.10 30.02
CA THR A 164 -3.50 -19.13 29.65
C THR A 164 -2.23 -19.41 30.43
N ASP A 165 -1.12 -19.31 29.74
CA ASP A 165 0.22 -19.44 30.28
C ASP A 165 1.04 -18.20 29.89
N GLN A 166 1.34 -17.35 30.86
CA GLN A 166 2.08 -16.10 30.64
C GLN A 166 3.56 -16.33 30.38
N GLU A 167 4.14 -17.46 30.84
CA GLU A 167 5.55 -17.79 30.61
C GLU A 167 5.77 -18.18 29.17
N THR A 168 4.95 -19.08 28.63
CA THR A 168 4.99 -19.46 27.20
C THR A 168 4.34 -18.41 26.31
N GLY A 169 3.53 -17.51 26.87
CA GLY A 169 2.79 -16.49 26.13
C GLY A 169 1.66 -17.08 25.27
N ILE A 170 1.12 -18.26 25.65
CA ILE A 170 0.09 -18.99 24.88
C ILE A 170 -1.21 -19.08 25.67
N GLY A 171 -2.32 -18.81 24.99
CA GLY A 171 -3.65 -19.15 25.42
C GLY A 171 -4.25 -20.29 24.58
N VAL A 172 -5.00 -21.20 25.23
CA VAL A 172 -5.73 -22.30 24.57
C VAL A 172 -7.21 -22.20 24.91
N ALA A 173 -8.05 -22.06 23.90
CA ALA A 173 -9.50 -22.07 24.03
C ALA A 173 -10.08 -23.41 23.54
N LYS A 174 -11.06 -23.96 24.28
CA LYS A 174 -11.78 -25.18 23.91
C LYS A 174 -13.26 -24.85 23.71
N ASP A 175 -13.89 -25.47 22.70
CA ASP A 175 -15.29 -25.24 22.31
C ASP A 175 -15.60 -23.73 22.20
N ALA A 176 -14.79 -23.04 21.37
CA ALA A 176 -14.87 -21.59 21.23
C ALA A 176 -15.76 -21.17 20.06
N SER A 177 -16.57 -20.14 20.28
CA SER A 177 -17.42 -19.52 19.25
C SER A 177 -17.21 -18.01 19.26
N LEU A 178 -16.96 -17.42 18.09
CA LEU A 178 -17.07 -15.98 17.90
C LEU A 178 -18.54 -15.62 17.72
N VAL A 179 -19.05 -14.80 18.61
CA VAL A 179 -20.43 -14.28 18.57
C VAL A 179 -20.38 -12.81 18.21
N PHE A 180 -21.14 -12.41 17.21
CA PHE A 180 -21.26 -11.02 16.74
C PHE A 180 -22.73 -10.63 16.66
N GLY A 181 -23.12 -9.53 17.33
CA GLY A 181 -24.51 -9.12 17.41
C GLY A 181 -25.46 -10.20 17.99
N GLY A 182 -24.94 -11.06 18.87
CA GLY A 182 -25.68 -12.17 19.46
C GLY A 182 -25.73 -13.45 18.61
N VAL A 183 -25.20 -13.43 17.37
CA VAL A 183 -25.20 -14.59 16.45
C VAL A 183 -23.81 -15.24 16.44
N PRO A 184 -23.66 -16.57 16.61
CA PRO A 184 -22.41 -17.27 16.44
C PRO A 184 -22.03 -17.30 14.95
N VAL A 185 -20.89 -16.67 14.61
CA VAL A 185 -20.39 -16.53 13.22
C VAL A 185 -19.27 -17.51 12.89
N LEU A 186 -18.51 -17.95 13.91
CA LEU A 186 -17.46 -18.96 13.78
C LEU A 186 -17.48 -19.88 15.00
N TYR A 187 -17.11 -21.15 14.79
CA TYR A 187 -16.90 -22.14 15.83
C TYR A 187 -15.62 -22.93 15.59
N THR A 188 -14.92 -23.21 16.68
CA THR A 188 -13.77 -24.12 16.68
C THR A 188 -13.78 -25.00 17.93
N PRO A 189 -13.57 -26.32 17.82
CA PRO A 189 -13.48 -27.19 19.00
C PRO A 189 -12.20 -26.91 19.80
N TRP A 190 -11.17 -26.36 19.17
CA TRP A 190 -9.90 -26.03 19.78
C TRP A 190 -9.21 -24.90 19.02
N ALA A 191 -8.64 -23.95 19.73
CA ALA A 191 -7.79 -22.91 19.16
C ALA A 191 -6.74 -22.48 20.18
N ASP A 192 -5.55 -22.20 19.71
CA ASP A 192 -4.52 -21.57 20.50
C ASP A 192 -4.18 -20.17 19.93
N PHE A 193 -3.78 -19.25 20.80
CA PHE A 193 -3.51 -17.87 20.43
C PHE A 193 -2.38 -17.27 21.28
N PRO A 194 -1.61 -16.31 20.74
CA PRO A 194 -0.57 -15.63 21.51
C PRO A 194 -1.18 -14.60 22.48
N LEU A 195 -0.69 -14.57 23.71
CA LEU A 195 -1.10 -13.59 24.73
C LEU A 195 -0.31 -12.27 24.62
N ASN A 196 0.94 -12.34 24.18
CA ASN A 196 1.91 -11.23 24.25
C ASN A 196 2.19 -10.58 22.89
N GLY A 197 1.33 -10.77 21.89
CA GLY A 197 1.58 -10.27 20.54
C GLY A 197 2.75 -10.95 19.80
N HIS A 198 3.32 -12.03 20.36
CA HIS A 198 4.33 -12.84 19.67
C HIS A 198 3.71 -13.62 18.51
N ARG A 199 4.48 -13.76 17.46
CA ARG A 199 4.05 -14.59 16.31
C ARG A 199 4.02 -16.08 16.73
N LYS A 200 2.96 -16.76 16.35
CA LYS A 200 2.76 -18.19 16.64
C LYS A 200 2.23 -18.92 15.42
N SER A 201 2.67 -20.14 15.19
CA SER A 201 2.11 -21.03 14.16
C SER A 201 0.67 -21.39 14.51
N GLY A 202 -0.22 -21.35 13.52
CA GLY A 202 -1.62 -21.68 13.71
C GLY A 202 -2.50 -21.35 12.51
N LEU A 203 -3.76 -21.75 12.60
CA LEU A 203 -4.78 -21.40 11.61
C LEU A 203 -5.04 -19.89 11.66
N LEU A 204 -5.00 -19.28 10.49
CA LEU A 204 -5.46 -17.91 10.31
C LEU A 204 -6.98 -17.92 10.06
N VAL A 205 -7.57 -16.74 10.16
CA VAL A 205 -8.99 -16.56 9.88
C VAL A 205 -9.28 -16.95 8.42
N PRO A 206 -10.36 -17.74 8.20
CA PRO A 206 -10.75 -18.10 6.84
C PRO A 206 -11.07 -16.86 6.00
N THR A 207 -10.61 -16.85 4.75
CA THR A 207 -11.01 -15.83 3.79
C THR A 207 -12.20 -16.32 2.97
N LEU A 208 -13.19 -15.45 2.83
CA LEU A 208 -14.41 -15.72 2.07
C LEU A 208 -14.61 -14.60 1.07
N SER A 209 -14.72 -14.95 -0.20
CA SER A 209 -15.08 -14.00 -1.25
C SER A 209 -16.10 -14.61 -2.21
N THR A 210 -16.76 -13.76 -2.98
CA THR A 210 -17.67 -14.18 -4.04
C THR A 210 -17.49 -13.29 -5.26
N GLY A 211 -17.66 -13.86 -6.42
CA GLY A 211 -17.46 -13.15 -7.68
C GLY A 211 -17.97 -13.92 -8.87
N SER A 212 -17.43 -13.61 -10.05
CA SER A 212 -17.82 -14.25 -11.31
C SER A 212 -17.53 -15.76 -11.36
N ASP A 213 -16.65 -16.25 -10.49
CA ASP A 213 -16.26 -17.66 -10.38
C ASP A 213 -16.94 -18.36 -9.20
N GLY A 214 -17.99 -17.73 -8.63
CA GLY A 214 -18.77 -18.26 -7.51
C GLY A 214 -18.14 -17.97 -6.16
N LEU A 215 -18.40 -18.86 -5.19
CA LEU A 215 -17.88 -18.75 -3.83
C LEU A 215 -16.43 -19.24 -3.78
N GLU A 216 -15.59 -18.46 -3.16
CA GLU A 216 -14.18 -18.75 -2.90
C GLU A 216 -13.95 -18.77 -1.39
N LEU A 217 -13.45 -19.89 -0.88
CA LEU A 217 -13.13 -20.11 0.53
C LEU A 217 -11.69 -20.58 0.63
N ALA A 218 -10.87 -19.93 1.47
CA ALA A 218 -9.54 -20.43 1.82
C ALA A 218 -9.35 -20.42 3.33
N LEU A 219 -8.62 -21.42 3.83
CA LEU A 219 -8.29 -21.61 5.24
C LEU A 219 -6.77 -21.56 5.42
N PRO A 220 -6.17 -20.37 5.58
CA PRO A 220 -4.73 -20.24 5.68
C PRO A 220 -4.19 -20.79 6.99
N TYR A 221 -2.99 -21.39 6.93
CA TYR A 221 -2.21 -21.81 8.10
C TYR A 221 -0.86 -21.09 8.09
N TYR A 222 -0.55 -20.40 9.16
CA TYR A 222 0.70 -19.66 9.36
C TYR A 222 1.73 -20.52 10.11
N PHE A 223 2.95 -20.54 9.62
CA PHE A 223 4.11 -21.20 10.24
C PHE A 223 5.09 -20.13 10.73
N ASN A 224 5.27 -20.01 12.03
CA ASN A 224 6.36 -19.24 12.64
C ASN A 224 7.58 -20.12 12.72
N LEU A 225 8.42 -20.14 11.69
CA LEU A 225 9.57 -21.05 11.59
C LEU A 225 10.77 -20.55 12.39
N ALA A 226 11.02 -19.22 12.36
CA ALA A 226 12.06 -18.55 13.10
C ALA A 226 11.70 -17.06 13.28
N PRO A 227 12.40 -16.29 14.15
CA PRO A 227 12.15 -14.85 14.32
C PRO A 227 12.20 -14.05 13.00
N ASN A 228 12.97 -14.50 12.05
CA ASN A 228 13.23 -13.87 10.76
C ASN A 228 12.75 -14.70 9.56
N LEU A 229 12.02 -15.80 9.79
CA LEU A 229 11.51 -16.71 8.75
C LEU A 229 10.09 -17.14 9.09
N ASP A 230 9.18 -16.96 8.18
CA ASP A 230 7.81 -17.46 8.29
C ASP A 230 7.27 -17.99 6.97
N ALA A 231 6.21 -18.79 7.06
CA ALA A 231 5.50 -19.29 5.90
C ALA A 231 3.99 -19.26 6.13
N THR A 232 3.22 -19.15 5.06
CA THR A 232 1.76 -19.28 5.09
C THR A 232 1.32 -20.26 4.01
N PHE A 233 0.62 -21.32 4.37
CA PHE A 233 -0.02 -22.24 3.44
C PHE A 233 -1.51 -21.86 3.33
N ARG A 234 -2.03 -21.74 2.12
CA ARG A 234 -3.38 -21.23 1.81
C ARG A 234 -4.16 -22.25 0.98
N PRO A 235 -4.62 -23.38 1.55
CA PRO A 235 -5.54 -24.27 0.86
C PRO A 235 -6.91 -23.57 0.70
N GLY A 236 -7.48 -23.68 -0.50
CA GLY A 236 -8.74 -23.04 -0.83
C GLY A 236 -9.54 -23.81 -1.87
N ILE A 237 -10.80 -23.42 -2.01
CA ILE A 237 -11.71 -23.96 -3.01
C ILE A 237 -12.46 -22.81 -3.68
N ILE A 238 -12.53 -22.84 -5.01
CA ILE A 238 -13.34 -21.96 -5.82
C ILE A 238 -14.46 -22.80 -6.42
N SER A 239 -15.73 -22.47 -6.10
CA SER A 239 -16.86 -23.37 -6.35
C SER A 239 -17.01 -23.77 -7.83
N SER A 240 -16.74 -22.88 -8.78
CA SER A 240 -16.82 -23.18 -10.21
C SER A 240 -15.55 -23.79 -10.83
N ARG A 241 -14.42 -23.74 -10.10
CA ARG A 241 -13.09 -24.14 -10.66
C ARG A 241 -12.49 -25.36 -9.97
N GLY A 242 -12.52 -25.43 -8.66
CA GLY A 242 -11.95 -26.54 -7.90
C GLY A 242 -11.03 -26.10 -6.76
N VAL A 243 -10.13 -26.99 -6.37
CA VAL A 243 -9.17 -26.77 -5.28
C VAL A 243 -7.98 -25.94 -5.76
N GLN A 244 -7.59 -24.95 -4.99
CA GLN A 244 -6.38 -24.16 -5.16
C GLN A 244 -5.52 -24.25 -3.91
N LEU A 245 -4.22 -24.48 -4.09
CA LEU A 245 -3.24 -24.53 -3.02
C LEU A 245 -2.28 -23.35 -3.18
N GLY A 246 -2.30 -22.45 -2.21
CA GLY A 246 -1.39 -21.30 -2.16
C GLY A 246 -0.32 -21.47 -1.10
N GLY A 247 0.83 -20.82 -1.29
CA GLY A 247 1.90 -20.78 -0.32
C GLY A 247 2.74 -19.52 -0.42
N GLN A 248 3.17 -19.00 0.73
CA GLN A 248 4.08 -17.87 0.82
C GLN A 248 5.17 -18.18 1.85
N VAL A 249 6.41 -17.88 1.53
CA VAL A 249 7.56 -17.92 2.45
C VAL A 249 8.19 -16.53 2.47
N ARG A 250 8.45 -15.99 3.66
CA ARG A 250 9.12 -14.70 3.85
C ARG A 250 10.34 -14.87 4.75
N TYR A 251 11.42 -14.25 4.38
CA TYR A 251 12.65 -14.21 5.17
C TYR A 251 13.23 -12.81 5.25
N LEU A 252 13.86 -12.51 6.38
CA LEU A 252 14.45 -11.21 6.67
C LEU A 252 15.75 -11.39 7.46
N GLU A 253 16.86 -11.02 6.84
CA GLU A 253 18.18 -10.98 7.45
C GLU A 253 18.72 -9.54 7.44
N PRO A 254 19.75 -9.20 8.20
CA PRO A 254 20.28 -7.83 8.25
C PRO A 254 20.69 -7.27 6.88
N LYS A 255 21.12 -8.15 5.96
CA LYS A 255 21.62 -7.76 4.64
C LYS A 255 20.73 -8.20 3.49
N PHE A 256 19.78 -9.08 3.70
CA PHE A 256 18.89 -9.55 2.64
C PHE A 256 17.50 -9.89 3.15
N ASN A 257 16.55 -9.75 2.26
CA ASN A 257 15.15 -10.12 2.51
C ASN A 257 14.52 -10.64 1.22
N GLY A 258 13.43 -11.37 1.38
CA GLY A 258 12.71 -11.82 0.22
C GLY A 258 11.39 -12.50 0.55
N VAL A 259 10.62 -12.69 -0.52
CA VAL A 259 9.31 -13.34 -0.50
C VAL A 259 9.21 -14.30 -1.68
N ILE A 260 8.84 -15.54 -1.40
CA ILE A 260 8.41 -16.52 -2.39
C ILE A 260 6.91 -16.70 -2.20
N ASP A 261 6.12 -16.46 -3.24
CA ASP A 261 4.65 -16.63 -3.23
C ASP A 261 4.24 -17.46 -4.44
N GLY A 262 3.35 -18.42 -4.24
CA GLY A 262 2.86 -19.25 -5.33
C GLY A 262 1.48 -19.81 -5.06
N ASP A 263 0.76 -20.06 -6.14
CA ASP A 263 -0.54 -20.72 -6.14
C ASP A 263 -0.53 -21.84 -7.19
N TRP A 264 -1.20 -22.92 -6.89
CA TRP A 264 -1.33 -24.07 -7.79
C TRP A 264 -2.76 -24.61 -7.74
N MET A 265 -3.35 -24.79 -8.92
CA MET A 265 -4.64 -25.43 -9.14
C MET A 265 -4.43 -26.69 -9.97
N PRO A 266 -4.53 -27.87 -9.36
CA PRO A 266 -4.31 -29.15 -10.08
C PRO A 266 -5.23 -29.33 -11.28
N HIS A 267 -6.50 -28.94 -11.13
CA HIS A 267 -7.52 -29.04 -12.17
C HIS A 267 -8.52 -27.88 -12.10
N ASP A 268 -8.60 -27.10 -13.17
CA ASP A 268 -9.59 -26.03 -13.33
C ASP A 268 -10.79 -26.55 -14.13
N LYS A 269 -11.89 -26.85 -13.44
CA LYS A 269 -13.13 -27.36 -14.05
C LYS A 269 -13.74 -26.41 -15.07
N LYS A 270 -13.59 -25.08 -14.88
CA LYS A 270 -14.18 -24.08 -15.75
C LYS A 270 -13.45 -23.93 -17.08
N ARG A 271 -12.13 -24.17 -17.07
CA ARG A 271 -11.27 -24.12 -18.26
C ARG A 271 -11.00 -25.50 -18.85
N HIS A 272 -11.26 -26.58 -18.10
CA HIS A 272 -10.83 -27.94 -18.42
C HIS A 272 -9.29 -28.03 -18.59
N GLU A 273 -8.55 -27.23 -17.83
CA GLU A 273 -7.09 -27.17 -17.84
C GLU A 273 -6.51 -27.76 -16.55
N ASN A 274 -5.35 -28.38 -16.68
CA ASN A 274 -4.63 -29.00 -15.55
C ASN A 274 -3.37 -28.19 -15.21
N ASN A 275 -2.94 -28.26 -13.93
CA ASN A 275 -1.69 -27.71 -13.46
C ASN A 275 -1.56 -26.19 -13.71
N ARG A 276 -2.61 -25.43 -13.42
CA ARG A 276 -2.54 -23.96 -13.48
C ARG A 276 -1.80 -23.44 -12.26
N TYR A 277 -0.81 -22.59 -12.47
CA TYR A 277 0.02 -22.07 -11.38
C TYR A 277 0.51 -20.64 -11.61
N GLN A 278 0.90 -20.02 -10.49
CA GLN A 278 1.68 -18.79 -10.43
C GLN A 278 2.83 -18.98 -9.46
N ILE A 279 3.99 -18.42 -9.79
CA ILE A 279 5.14 -18.29 -8.90
C ILE A 279 5.66 -16.88 -8.98
N LYS A 280 5.89 -16.27 -7.81
CA LYS A 280 6.57 -14.98 -7.63
C LYS A 280 7.73 -15.15 -6.68
N PHE A 281 8.86 -14.55 -7.00
CA PHE A 281 10.01 -14.50 -6.13
C PHE A 281 10.62 -13.11 -6.19
N ASP A 282 10.63 -12.44 -5.04
CA ASP A 282 11.27 -11.14 -4.84
C ASP A 282 12.36 -11.29 -3.80
N HIS A 283 13.60 -10.94 -4.16
CA HIS A 283 14.77 -10.98 -3.30
C HIS A 283 15.57 -9.69 -3.43
N ASN A 284 15.94 -9.08 -2.29
CA ASN A 284 16.83 -7.94 -2.21
C ASN A 284 18.01 -8.26 -1.30
N HIS A 285 19.21 -7.85 -1.70
CA HIS A 285 20.44 -8.12 -0.97
C HIS A 285 21.37 -6.90 -0.97
N GLN A 286 21.78 -6.45 0.22
CA GLN A 286 22.88 -5.50 0.42
C GLN A 286 24.17 -6.31 0.55
N LEU A 287 24.87 -6.54 -0.58
CA LEU A 287 26.07 -7.37 -0.64
C LEU A 287 27.25 -6.74 0.11
N THR A 288 27.44 -5.42 -0.10
CA THR A 288 28.37 -4.56 0.62
C THR A 288 27.75 -3.18 0.82
N ASP A 289 28.39 -2.27 1.55
CA ASP A 289 27.89 -0.91 1.74
C ASP A 289 27.70 -0.14 0.42
N LYS A 290 28.39 -0.57 -0.64
CA LYS A 290 28.38 0.07 -1.97
C LYS A 290 27.68 -0.75 -3.05
N LEU A 291 27.40 -2.04 -2.79
CA LEU A 291 26.85 -2.96 -3.78
C LEU A 291 25.57 -3.59 -3.25
N SER A 292 24.47 -3.37 -3.94
CA SER A 292 23.19 -4.03 -3.73
C SER A 292 22.73 -4.78 -4.96
N GLY A 293 21.89 -5.77 -4.78
CA GLY A 293 21.33 -6.55 -5.89
C GLY A 293 20.02 -7.21 -5.52
N GLY A 294 19.38 -7.80 -6.50
CA GLY A 294 18.14 -8.52 -6.27
C GLY A 294 17.65 -9.30 -7.47
N ILE A 295 16.63 -10.08 -7.20
CA ILE A 295 15.91 -10.91 -8.16
C ILE A 295 14.44 -10.59 -8.04
N ASN A 296 13.79 -10.35 -9.19
CA ASN A 296 12.35 -10.28 -9.31
C ASN A 296 11.93 -11.29 -10.39
N PHE A 297 11.21 -12.32 -10.00
CA PHE A 297 10.77 -13.38 -10.89
C PHE A 297 9.26 -13.56 -10.77
N ASN A 298 8.55 -13.54 -11.90
CA ASN A 298 7.13 -13.76 -11.95
C ASN A 298 6.80 -14.67 -13.15
N GLN A 299 6.06 -15.74 -12.89
CA GLN A 299 5.65 -16.71 -13.91
C GLN A 299 4.23 -17.20 -13.64
N VAL A 300 3.47 -17.41 -14.71
CA VAL A 300 2.18 -18.10 -14.69
C VAL A 300 2.14 -19.22 -15.72
N SER A 301 1.24 -20.17 -15.52
CA SER A 301 1.04 -21.32 -16.40
C SER A 301 0.52 -20.96 -17.79
N ASP A 302 -0.35 -19.98 -17.87
CA ASP A 302 -1.10 -19.66 -19.08
C ASP A 302 -1.48 -18.18 -19.19
N ASP A 303 -1.84 -17.74 -20.40
CA ASP A 303 -2.15 -16.34 -20.72
C ASP A 303 -3.41 -15.78 -20.01
N ASN A 304 -4.28 -16.66 -19.52
CA ASN A 304 -5.53 -16.27 -18.86
C ASN A 304 -5.46 -16.27 -17.35
N TYR A 305 -4.35 -16.72 -16.76
CA TYR A 305 -4.24 -16.92 -15.31
C TYR A 305 -4.66 -15.69 -14.53
N TYR A 306 -4.10 -14.52 -14.83
CA TYR A 306 -4.42 -13.29 -14.10
C TYR A 306 -5.85 -12.81 -14.35
N ARG A 307 -6.36 -12.98 -15.57
CA ARG A 307 -7.74 -12.65 -15.90
C ARG A 307 -8.75 -13.52 -15.15
N ASP A 308 -8.37 -14.75 -14.84
CA ASP A 308 -9.24 -15.71 -14.18
C ASP A 308 -9.20 -15.61 -12.64
N PHE A 309 -8.02 -15.45 -12.03
CA PHE A 309 -7.88 -15.60 -10.59
C PHE A 309 -7.77 -14.29 -9.82
N TYR A 310 -7.48 -13.17 -10.47
CA TYR A 310 -7.34 -11.90 -9.78
C TYR A 310 -8.50 -10.95 -10.05
N GLY A 311 -9.18 -10.55 -8.97
CA GLY A 311 -10.29 -9.59 -8.99
C GLY A 311 -9.84 -8.13 -9.07
N ARG A 312 -8.56 -7.86 -9.32
CA ARG A 312 -8.01 -6.50 -9.42
C ARG A 312 -7.64 -6.20 -10.86
N GLU A 313 -8.13 -5.08 -11.36
CA GLU A 313 -7.89 -4.62 -12.73
C GLU A 313 -6.40 -4.41 -13.02
N ASP A 314 -5.65 -3.83 -12.09
CA ASP A 314 -4.22 -3.57 -12.21
C ASP A 314 -3.39 -4.87 -12.38
N ILE A 315 -3.79 -5.96 -11.74
CA ILE A 315 -3.14 -7.27 -11.89
C ILE A 315 -3.66 -7.99 -13.13
N ALA A 316 -4.99 -7.96 -13.36
CA ALA A 316 -5.60 -8.63 -14.50
C ALA A 316 -5.18 -8.03 -15.86
N SER A 317 -4.76 -6.76 -15.89
CA SER A 317 -4.24 -6.06 -17.07
C SER A 317 -2.73 -6.18 -17.25
N ASN A 318 -2.00 -6.80 -16.32
CA ASN A 318 -0.55 -6.98 -16.43
C ASN A 318 -0.24 -8.05 -17.48
N VAL A 319 0.31 -7.62 -18.62
CA VAL A 319 0.62 -8.51 -19.76
C VAL A 319 2.08 -8.93 -19.81
N ASN A 320 3.00 -8.19 -19.19
CA ASN A 320 4.44 -8.46 -19.19
C ASN A 320 4.92 -8.82 -17.78
N LEU A 321 5.12 -10.11 -17.52
CA LEU A 321 5.59 -10.61 -16.23
C LEU A 321 7.09 -10.55 -16.16
N ASN A 322 7.60 -9.76 -15.22
CA ASN A 322 9.03 -9.48 -15.09
C ASN A 322 9.81 -10.70 -14.58
N ARG A 323 10.97 -10.94 -15.20
CA ARG A 323 12.02 -11.87 -14.74
C ARG A 323 13.33 -11.14 -14.84
N GLN A 324 13.83 -10.68 -13.70
CA GLN A 324 14.93 -9.73 -13.64
C GLN A 324 15.92 -10.10 -12.54
N LEU A 325 17.19 -9.97 -12.87
CA LEU A 325 18.30 -9.91 -11.93
C LEU A 325 18.98 -8.54 -12.10
N TRP A 326 19.25 -7.88 -10.99
CA TRP A 326 19.90 -6.58 -11.02
C TRP A 326 20.98 -6.45 -9.94
N LEU A 327 22.01 -5.66 -10.22
CA LEU A 327 23.04 -5.21 -9.28
C LEU A 327 23.22 -3.70 -9.45
N ASN A 328 23.33 -2.98 -8.34
CA ASN A 328 23.61 -1.56 -8.31
C ASN A 328 24.86 -1.31 -7.47
N TYR A 329 25.76 -0.49 -7.97
CA TYR A 329 27.00 -0.09 -7.31
C TYR A 329 27.07 1.43 -7.25
N GLY A 330 27.34 1.98 -6.06
CA GLY A 330 27.52 3.42 -5.86
C GLY A 330 28.82 3.71 -5.12
N ASP A 331 29.63 4.63 -5.65
CA ASP A 331 30.89 5.04 -5.02
C ASP A 331 31.30 6.46 -5.45
N ASN A 332 32.29 7.02 -4.76
CA ASN A 332 33.00 8.22 -5.18
C ASN A 332 34.32 7.84 -5.87
N ILE A 333 34.37 8.07 -7.19
CA ILE A 333 35.53 7.73 -8.02
C ILE A 333 36.08 9.02 -8.67
N TRP A 334 37.38 9.26 -8.56
CA TRP A 334 38.05 10.45 -9.06
C TRP A 334 37.44 11.78 -8.59
N GLY A 335 36.90 11.78 -7.35
CA GLY A 335 36.27 12.93 -6.73
C GLY A 335 34.92 13.33 -7.34
N GLY A 336 34.27 12.41 -8.02
CA GLY A 336 32.89 12.50 -8.51
C GLY A 336 32.08 11.31 -8.05
N SER A 337 30.75 11.41 -8.04
CA SER A 337 29.87 10.28 -7.77
C SER A 337 29.80 9.36 -8.98
N PHE A 338 29.88 8.06 -8.75
CA PHE A 338 29.71 7.02 -9.76
C PHE A 338 28.57 6.09 -9.36
N ASP A 339 27.63 5.90 -10.28
CA ASP A 339 26.53 4.95 -10.17
C ASP A 339 26.65 3.93 -11.30
N GLY A 340 26.83 2.66 -10.94
CA GLY A 340 26.88 1.51 -11.85
C GLY A 340 25.68 0.61 -11.69
N ALA A 341 25.17 0.05 -12.78
CA ALA A 341 24.07 -0.93 -12.73
C ALA A 341 24.28 -2.05 -13.75
N LEU A 342 24.03 -3.28 -13.32
CA LEU A 342 23.84 -4.45 -14.17
C LEU A 342 22.36 -4.83 -14.13
N ASN A 343 21.77 -5.09 -15.28
CA ASN A 343 20.41 -5.58 -15.41
C ASN A 343 20.35 -6.72 -16.44
N VAL A 344 19.77 -7.88 -16.02
CA VAL A 344 19.41 -8.98 -16.90
C VAL A 344 17.91 -9.16 -16.77
N GLN A 345 17.17 -9.05 -17.88
CA GLN A 345 15.72 -8.99 -17.84
C GLN A 345 15.09 -9.69 -19.05
N LYS A 346 14.14 -10.55 -18.77
CA LYS A 346 13.23 -11.13 -19.77
C LYS A 346 11.79 -11.03 -19.23
N TYR A 347 10.83 -11.03 -20.15
CA TYR A 347 9.41 -11.05 -19.77
C TYR A 347 8.77 -12.38 -20.18
N GLN A 348 7.78 -12.83 -19.39
CA GLN A 348 6.73 -13.69 -19.93
C GLN A 348 5.58 -12.77 -20.37
N THR A 349 5.41 -12.61 -21.67
CA THR A 349 4.33 -11.81 -22.21
C THR A 349 3.09 -12.67 -22.39
N LEU A 350 1.98 -12.21 -21.82
CA LEU A 350 0.69 -12.87 -21.91
C LEU A 350 -0.05 -12.38 -23.16
N ALA A 351 -0.68 -13.30 -23.88
CA ALA A 351 -1.51 -12.96 -25.03
C ALA A 351 -2.72 -12.11 -24.61
N ASN A 352 -3.11 -11.18 -25.47
CA ASN A 352 -4.38 -10.49 -25.33
C ASN A 352 -5.56 -11.44 -25.65
N GLN A 353 -6.81 -10.93 -25.60
CA GLN A 353 -8.00 -11.73 -25.89
C GLN A 353 -8.06 -12.25 -27.34
N ASN A 354 -7.34 -11.61 -28.26
CA ASN A 354 -7.24 -11.98 -29.66
C ASN A 354 -6.07 -12.95 -29.93
N GLY A 355 -5.40 -13.42 -28.89
CA GLY A 355 -4.25 -14.34 -28.99
C GLY A 355 -2.93 -13.68 -29.37
N TYR A 356 -2.88 -12.36 -29.51
CA TYR A 356 -1.68 -11.63 -29.92
C TYR A 356 -0.78 -11.29 -28.72
N LYS A 357 0.54 -11.39 -28.92
CA LYS A 357 1.59 -11.02 -27.95
C LYS A 357 2.51 -9.96 -28.55
N ASP A 358 2.69 -8.85 -27.86
CA ASP A 358 3.73 -7.87 -28.19
C ASP A 358 4.89 -8.04 -27.20
N GLU A 359 5.76 -8.99 -27.51
CA GLU A 359 6.88 -9.34 -26.63
C GLU A 359 7.99 -8.28 -26.75
N PRO A 360 8.41 -7.65 -25.64
CA PRO A 360 9.55 -6.76 -25.66
C PRO A 360 10.87 -7.55 -25.75
N TYR A 361 11.92 -6.90 -26.25
CA TYR A 361 13.25 -7.49 -26.25
C TYR A 361 13.70 -7.91 -24.85
N ALA A 362 14.28 -9.09 -24.73
CA ALA A 362 15.05 -9.48 -23.56
C ALA A 362 16.36 -8.68 -23.50
N ILE A 363 16.78 -8.33 -22.30
CA ILE A 363 18.02 -7.58 -22.00
C ILE A 363 19.02 -8.53 -21.36
N MET A 364 20.12 -8.88 -22.09
CA MET A 364 21.01 -9.98 -21.72
C MET A 364 22.50 -9.68 -21.95
N PRO A 365 23.20 -8.85 -21.16
CA PRO A 365 22.80 -7.94 -20.10
C PRO A 365 22.64 -6.48 -20.57
N ARG A 366 22.25 -5.58 -19.64
CA ARG A 366 22.49 -4.13 -19.68
C ARG A 366 23.46 -3.74 -18.57
N LEU A 367 24.56 -3.13 -18.95
CA LEU A 367 25.51 -2.47 -18.07
C LEU A 367 25.34 -0.97 -18.22
N THR A 368 25.12 -0.27 -17.13
CA THR A 368 24.98 1.20 -17.13
C THR A 368 25.98 1.80 -16.17
N GLY A 369 26.70 2.84 -16.57
CA GLY A 369 27.59 3.64 -15.74
C GLY A 369 27.26 5.13 -15.88
N ARG A 370 27.17 5.82 -14.76
CA ARG A 370 27.04 7.28 -14.72
C ARG A 370 28.06 7.84 -13.76
N TRP A 371 28.90 8.75 -14.25
CA TRP A 371 29.84 9.47 -13.42
C TRP A 371 29.49 10.96 -13.48
N GLN A 372 29.45 11.62 -12.33
CA GLN A 372 29.11 13.04 -12.21
C GLN A 372 30.07 13.74 -11.28
N LYS A 373 30.50 14.95 -11.68
CA LYS A 373 31.37 15.80 -10.86
C LYS A 373 31.07 17.27 -11.12
N THR A 374 30.94 18.02 -10.03
CA THR A 374 30.84 19.49 -10.09
C THR A 374 32.20 20.13 -9.83
N ILE A 375 32.65 20.99 -10.73
CA ILE A 375 33.87 21.77 -10.61
C ILE A 375 33.51 23.24 -10.80
N GLY A 376 33.50 24.01 -9.72
CA GLY A 376 33.00 25.39 -9.74
C GLY A 376 31.54 25.44 -10.19
N LYS A 377 31.26 26.07 -11.31
CA LYS A 377 29.91 26.15 -11.92
C LYS A 377 29.65 25.06 -12.98
N ALA A 378 30.66 24.27 -13.31
CA ALA A 378 30.58 23.25 -14.34
C ALA A 378 30.16 21.90 -13.73
N ASN A 379 29.08 21.32 -14.23
CA ASN A 379 28.61 19.98 -13.92
C ASN A 379 28.96 19.05 -15.08
N ILE A 380 29.91 18.17 -14.86
CA ILE A 380 30.35 17.16 -15.82
C ILE A 380 29.53 15.89 -15.57
N ASN A 381 28.98 15.33 -16.62
CA ASN A 381 28.22 14.06 -16.58
C ASN A 381 28.75 13.17 -17.73
N VAL A 382 29.11 11.94 -17.39
CA VAL A 382 29.48 10.91 -18.36
C VAL A 382 28.50 9.74 -18.17
N PHE A 383 27.60 9.57 -19.13
CA PHE A 383 26.70 8.42 -19.18
C PHE A 383 27.25 7.39 -20.16
N SER A 384 27.32 6.15 -19.74
CA SER A 384 27.73 5.02 -20.57
C SER A 384 26.74 3.85 -20.38
N GLN A 385 26.44 3.14 -21.47
CA GLN A 385 25.56 1.99 -21.40
C GLN A 385 25.92 0.97 -22.48
N PHE A 386 26.06 -0.29 -22.09
CA PHE A 386 26.09 -1.43 -22.99
C PHE A 386 24.83 -2.25 -22.79
N THR A 387 24.15 -2.64 -23.88
CA THR A 387 22.95 -3.49 -23.81
C THR A 387 22.97 -4.53 -24.94
N ARG A 388 22.83 -5.80 -24.57
CA ARG A 388 22.53 -6.88 -25.50
C ARG A 388 21.02 -7.12 -25.52
N PHE A 389 20.41 -6.99 -26.70
CA PHE A 389 19.00 -7.25 -26.96
C PHE A 389 18.84 -8.60 -27.67
N VAL A 390 17.93 -9.42 -27.16
CA VAL A 390 17.63 -10.75 -27.68
C VAL A 390 16.11 -10.89 -27.88
N HIS A 391 15.72 -11.45 -29.01
CA HIS A 391 14.29 -11.67 -29.31
C HIS A 391 14.13 -12.88 -30.27
N ASP A 392 13.15 -13.72 -30.01
CA ASP A 392 12.94 -14.96 -30.74
C ASP A 392 12.47 -14.73 -32.19
N SER A 393 11.85 -13.58 -32.49
CA SER A 393 11.23 -13.26 -33.80
C SER A 393 11.59 -11.88 -34.36
N LYS A 394 12.60 -11.22 -33.83
CA LYS A 394 13.12 -9.92 -34.30
C LYS A 394 14.65 -9.96 -34.33
N GLN A 395 15.29 -9.01 -35.04
CA GLN A 395 16.75 -8.95 -35.15
C GLN A 395 17.39 -8.70 -33.77
N ASP A 396 18.30 -9.57 -33.38
CA ASP A 396 19.16 -9.40 -32.21
C ASP A 396 20.25 -8.38 -32.42
N GLY A 397 20.73 -7.79 -31.34
CA GLY A 397 21.89 -6.90 -31.44
C GLY A 397 22.41 -6.42 -30.08
N SER A 398 23.56 -5.78 -30.13
CA SER A 398 24.10 -5.05 -29.00
C SER A 398 24.17 -3.56 -29.32
N ARG A 399 23.98 -2.73 -28.31
CA ARG A 399 24.09 -1.28 -28.36
C ARG A 399 25.03 -0.79 -27.27
N THR A 400 26.03 0.00 -27.69
CA THR A 400 26.90 0.73 -26.77
C THR A 400 26.62 2.22 -26.92
N VAL A 401 26.35 2.91 -25.82
CA VAL A 401 26.12 4.36 -25.76
C VAL A 401 27.19 5.01 -24.89
N LEU A 402 27.71 6.13 -25.33
CA LEU A 402 28.57 7.02 -24.55
C LEU A 402 28.07 8.46 -24.74
N TYR A 403 27.71 9.12 -23.64
CA TYR A 403 27.22 10.49 -23.65
C TYR A 403 27.91 11.35 -22.59
N PRO A 404 29.15 11.83 -22.85
CA PRO A 404 29.77 12.88 -22.05
C PRO A 404 29.07 14.22 -22.31
N SER A 405 28.83 14.97 -21.24
CA SER A 405 28.25 16.31 -21.32
C SER A 405 28.76 17.21 -20.19
N VAL A 406 28.79 18.50 -20.45
CA VAL A 406 29.11 19.53 -19.46
C VAL A 406 28.00 20.57 -19.50
N ARG A 407 27.49 20.91 -18.33
CA ARG A 407 26.53 22.00 -18.12
C ARG A 407 27.11 22.99 -17.13
N TRP A 408 27.00 24.26 -17.45
CA TRP A 408 27.39 25.35 -16.54
C TRP A 408 26.14 25.93 -15.90
N ASP A 409 26.16 26.08 -14.57
CA ASP A 409 25.03 26.62 -13.78
C ASP A 409 25.40 28.06 -13.33
N PHE A 410 24.92 29.04 -14.08
CA PHE A 410 24.99 30.46 -13.72
C PHE A 410 23.64 30.84 -13.11
N ASN A 411 23.57 30.83 -11.79
CA ASN A 411 22.36 31.14 -11.03
C ASN A 411 22.55 32.42 -10.22
N ASN A 412 21.51 33.23 -10.12
CA ASN A 412 21.41 34.36 -9.21
C ASN A 412 20.01 34.37 -8.56
N GLN A 413 19.69 35.40 -7.75
CA GLN A 413 18.45 35.48 -7.03
C GLN A 413 17.21 35.62 -7.93
N TRP A 414 17.36 36.20 -9.12
CA TRP A 414 16.24 36.51 -10.01
C TRP A 414 16.20 35.63 -11.28
N GLY A 415 17.19 34.77 -11.50
CA GLY A 415 17.17 33.92 -12.68
C GLY A 415 18.39 33.03 -12.85
N TYR A 416 18.44 32.32 -13.95
CA TYR A 416 19.54 31.41 -14.30
C TYR A 416 19.78 31.34 -15.80
N ILE A 417 21.02 31.00 -16.15
CA ILE A 417 21.42 30.61 -17.51
C ILE A 417 22.26 29.34 -17.40
N ARG A 418 21.85 28.27 -18.08
CA ARG A 418 22.44 26.93 -18.00
C ARG A 418 22.76 26.39 -19.39
N PRO A 419 23.86 26.83 -20.01
CA PRO A 419 24.30 26.21 -21.25
C PRO A 419 24.84 24.81 -20.99
N LYS A 420 24.56 23.91 -21.94
CA LYS A 420 25.02 22.52 -21.94
C LYS A 420 25.56 22.16 -23.31
N ILE A 421 26.66 21.43 -23.34
CA ILE A 421 27.22 20.79 -24.53
C ILE A 421 27.48 19.31 -24.22
N GLY A 422 27.22 18.45 -25.17
CA GLY A 422 27.48 17.01 -25.06
C GLY A 422 27.65 16.36 -26.42
N VAL A 423 28.20 15.16 -26.42
CA VAL A 423 28.34 14.33 -27.63
C VAL A 423 27.75 12.98 -27.35
N HIS A 424 26.66 12.65 -28.06
CA HIS A 424 26.00 11.36 -27.94
C HIS A 424 26.51 10.40 -29.01
N ALA A 425 27.32 9.44 -28.61
CA ALA A 425 27.86 8.40 -29.48
C ALA A 425 27.16 7.09 -29.20
N THR A 426 26.71 6.41 -30.27
CA THR A 426 26.06 5.11 -30.20
C THR A 426 26.66 4.18 -31.23
N TYR A 427 26.97 2.95 -30.83
CA TYR A 427 27.48 1.89 -31.68
C TYR A 427 26.60 0.66 -31.56
N TYR A 428 26.28 0.06 -32.70
CA TYR A 428 25.45 -1.16 -32.79
C TYR A 428 26.26 -2.27 -33.48
N ASP A 429 26.12 -3.49 -32.94
CA ASP A 429 26.53 -4.73 -33.58
C ASP A 429 25.30 -5.63 -33.70
N LEU A 430 24.79 -5.78 -34.92
CA LEU A 430 23.50 -6.41 -35.22
C LEU A 430 23.74 -7.80 -35.79
N GLY A 431 23.01 -8.79 -35.26
CA GLY A 431 22.98 -10.15 -35.78
C GLY A 431 22.26 -10.26 -37.11
N SER A 432 22.41 -11.39 -37.78
CA SER A 432 21.60 -11.71 -38.96
C SER A 432 20.18 -12.10 -38.57
N PHE A 433 19.18 -11.68 -39.36
CA PHE A 433 17.78 -12.08 -39.16
C PHE A 433 17.03 -12.08 -40.50
N GLY A 434 16.42 -13.20 -40.87
CA GLY A 434 15.77 -13.38 -42.14
C GLY A 434 16.73 -13.14 -43.33
N SER A 435 16.42 -12.22 -44.22
CA SER A 435 17.26 -11.80 -45.34
C SER A 435 18.31 -10.73 -44.96
N GLN A 436 18.29 -10.22 -43.72
CA GLN A 436 19.23 -9.20 -43.27
C GLN A 436 20.50 -9.86 -42.75
N SER A 437 21.67 -9.49 -43.32
CA SER A 437 22.96 -9.91 -42.85
C SER A 437 23.38 -9.14 -41.58
N SER A 438 24.32 -9.71 -40.81
CA SER A 438 24.94 -9.01 -39.69
C SER A 438 25.63 -7.73 -40.17
N ARG A 439 25.51 -6.67 -39.37
CA ARG A 439 26.08 -5.37 -39.71
C ARG A 439 26.44 -4.55 -38.49
N ARG A 440 27.40 -3.67 -38.65
CA ARG A 440 27.84 -2.71 -37.63
C ARG A 440 27.51 -1.29 -38.09
N VAL A 441 26.82 -0.55 -37.23
CA VAL A 441 26.40 0.82 -37.55
C VAL A 441 26.67 1.72 -36.35
N SER A 442 26.93 3.00 -36.61
CA SER A 442 27.21 3.96 -35.56
C SER A 442 26.57 5.31 -35.83
N ARG A 443 26.29 6.02 -34.74
CA ARG A 443 25.78 7.38 -34.79
C ARG A 443 26.52 8.23 -33.77
N VAL A 444 26.99 9.40 -34.20
CA VAL A 444 27.55 10.44 -33.32
C VAL A 444 26.83 11.74 -33.59
N LEU A 445 26.28 12.35 -32.52
CA LEU A 445 25.53 13.59 -32.59
C LEU A 445 26.03 14.56 -31.50
N PRO A 446 26.48 15.75 -31.86
CA PRO A 446 26.66 16.83 -30.89
C PRO A 446 25.28 17.34 -30.45
N ILE A 447 25.18 17.65 -29.16
CA ILE A 447 23.96 18.20 -28.55
C ILE A 447 24.37 19.48 -27.84
N PHE A 448 23.71 20.56 -28.18
CA PHE A 448 23.87 21.84 -27.51
C PHE A 448 22.50 22.35 -27.06
N ASN A 449 22.42 22.82 -25.82
CA ASN A 449 21.22 23.51 -25.36
C ASN A 449 21.56 24.64 -24.38
N VAL A 450 20.62 25.56 -24.25
CA VAL A 450 20.66 26.63 -23.27
C VAL A 450 19.30 26.73 -22.62
N ASP A 451 19.24 26.49 -21.31
CA ASP A 451 18.06 26.66 -20.49
C ASP A 451 18.22 27.94 -19.66
N THR A 452 17.31 28.86 -19.81
CA THR A 452 17.30 30.14 -19.08
C THR A 452 15.95 30.51 -18.61
N GLY A 453 15.88 31.10 -17.44
CA GLY A 453 14.63 31.53 -16.82
C GLY A 453 14.85 32.68 -15.84
N MET A 454 13.79 33.41 -15.61
CA MET A 454 13.72 34.49 -14.62
C MET A 454 12.57 34.22 -13.65
N THR A 455 12.67 34.77 -12.46
CA THR A 455 11.60 34.73 -11.46
C THR A 455 11.29 36.13 -11.01
N PHE A 456 10.06 36.57 -11.26
CA PHE A 456 9.48 37.81 -10.77
C PHE A 456 8.52 37.47 -9.65
N GLU A 457 8.54 38.25 -8.58
CA GLU A 457 7.69 38.03 -7.41
C GLU A 457 6.88 39.27 -7.08
N ARG A 458 5.63 39.04 -6.65
CA ARG A 458 4.80 40.11 -6.10
C ARG A 458 3.88 39.60 -5.01
N ASN A 459 3.53 40.47 -4.08
CA ASN A 459 2.42 40.18 -3.19
C ASN A 459 1.11 40.36 -3.97
N ALA A 460 0.25 39.37 -3.89
CA ALA A 460 -1.05 39.33 -4.55
C ALA A 460 -2.16 39.05 -3.54
N ASN A 461 -3.32 39.66 -3.73
CA ASN A 461 -4.51 39.32 -2.97
C ASN A 461 -5.55 38.75 -3.94
N VAL A 462 -5.92 37.49 -3.73
CA VAL A 462 -6.91 36.80 -4.57
C VAL A 462 -8.02 36.28 -3.66
N PHE A 463 -9.25 36.68 -3.94
CA PHE A 463 -10.43 36.34 -3.13
C PHE A 463 -10.28 36.63 -1.62
N GLY A 464 -9.60 37.74 -1.28
CA GLY A 464 -9.38 38.15 0.10
C GLY A 464 -8.27 37.44 0.86
N LYS A 465 -7.53 36.52 0.21
CA LYS A 465 -6.36 35.83 0.77
C LYS A 465 -5.07 36.39 0.19
N ALA A 466 -4.05 36.56 1.04
CA ALA A 466 -2.74 37.03 0.63
C ALA A 466 -1.90 35.86 0.09
N TYR A 467 -1.17 36.11 -1.00
CA TYR A 467 -0.26 35.15 -1.64
C TYR A 467 1.04 35.85 -2.04
N LEU A 468 2.14 35.09 -2.09
CA LEU A 468 3.31 35.45 -2.87
C LEU A 468 3.13 34.84 -4.27
N GLN A 469 2.91 35.69 -5.28
CA GLN A 469 2.77 35.24 -6.67
C GLN A 469 4.11 35.36 -7.38
N THR A 470 4.54 34.28 -8.07
CA THR A 470 5.67 34.31 -8.98
C THR A 470 5.20 34.38 -10.43
N LEU A 471 6.01 34.98 -11.31
CA LEU A 471 5.94 34.84 -12.76
C LEU A 471 7.31 34.38 -13.24
N GLU A 472 7.34 33.23 -13.91
CA GLU A 472 8.57 32.50 -14.26
C GLU A 472 8.62 32.25 -15.77
N PRO A 473 9.01 33.25 -16.59
CA PRO A 473 9.31 33.01 -17.99
C PRO A 473 10.56 32.13 -18.13
N ARG A 474 10.50 31.16 -19.06
CA ARG A 474 11.57 30.21 -19.35
C ARG A 474 11.75 30.08 -20.85
N LEU A 475 12.99 30.14 -21.29
CA LEU A 475 13.39 29.86 -22.66
C LEU A 475 14.33 28.65 -22.67
N PHE A 476 14.11 27.74 -23.60
CA PHE A 476 14.99 26.60 -23.80
C PHE A 476 15.33 26.45 -25.27
N TYR A 477 16.54 26.76 -25.62
CA TYR A 477 17.08 26.54 -26.97
C TYR A 477 17.71 25.15 -27.03
N ASN A 478 17.43 24.39 -28.08
CA ASN A 478 17.99 23.06 -28.29
C ASN A 478 18.47 22.90 -29.74
N TYR A 479 19.68 22.41 -29.89
CA TYR A 479 20.31 22.15 -31.20
C TYR A 479 20.88 20.74 -31.26
N ILE A 480 20.39 19.93 -32.20
CA ILE A 480 20.86 18.59 -32.55
C ILE A 480 20.82 18.51 -34.09
N PRO A 481 21.94 18.25 -34.78
CA PRO A 481 21.96 18.18 -36.23
C PRO A 481 21.13 17.02 -36.78
N THR A 482 20.52 17.20 -37.94
CA THR A 482 19.77 16.17 -38.63
C THR A 482 20.70 15.11 -39.18
N LYS A 483 20.43 13.84 -38.82
CA LYS A 483 21.14 12.69 -39.35
C LYS A 483 20.13 11.57 -39.54
N SER A 484 20.05 10.95 -40.72
CA SER A 484 19.22 9.79 -40.96
C SER A 484 19.63 8.64 -40.06
N GLN A 485 18.62 7.90 -39.56
CA GLN A 485 18.77 6.78 -38.65
C GLN A 485 17.98 5.54 -39.15
N ASN A 486 17.69 5.51 -40.46
CA ASN A 486 16.94 4.40 -41.11
C ASN A 486 17.65 3.05 -40.99
N ASP A 487 18.98 3.08 -40.92
CA ASP A 487 19.82 1.88 -40.76
C ASP A 487 19.97 1.44 -39.32
N LEU A 488 19.47 2.20 -38.36
CA LEU A 488 19.51 1.86 -36.92
C LEU A 488 18.27 1.07 -36.49
N PRO A 489 18.44 0.04 -35.66
CA PRO A 489 17.29 -0.71 -35.12
C PRO A 489 16.50 0.14 -34.14
N ASN A 490 15.28 -0.30 -33.82
CA ASN A 490 14.51 0.20 -32.66
C ASN A 490 14.27 -0.94 -31.68
N PHE A 491 15.08 -1.03 -30.64
CA PHE A 491 14.99 -2.04 -29.58
C PHE A 491 14.10 -1.61 -28.43
N ASP A 492 14.26 -0.37 -27.93
CA ASP A 492 13.61 0.11 -26.71
C ASP A 492 13.18 1.58 -26.78
N THR A 493 13.07 2.14 -27.95
CA THR A 493 12.68 3.55 -28.12
C THR A 493 11.21 3.70 -28.46
N SER A 494 10.56 4.63 -27.79
CA SER A 494 9.20 5.09 -28.07
C SER A 494 9.09 6.60 -27.95
N GLU A 495 8.05 7.17 -28.54
CA GLU A 495 7.76 8.59 -28.44
C GLU A 495 7.07 8.91 -27.12
N ASN A 496 7.49 10.00 -26.47
CA ASN A 496 6.83 10.50 -25.28
C ASN A 496 5.56 11.28 -25.63
N SER A 497 4.57 11.21 -24.76
CA SER A 497 3.36 12.05 -24.89
C SER A 497 3.72 13.53 -24.82
N PHE A 498 3.22 14.34 -25.75
CA PHE A 498 3.49 15.77 -25.81
C PHE A 498 2.83 16.49 -24.60
N SER A 499 3.63 17.15 -23.78
CA SER A 499 3.20 17.82 -22.55
C SER A 499 4.08 19.02 -22.25
N TYR A 500 3.70 19.85 -21.28
CA TYR A 500 4.49 21.01 -20.86
C TYR A 500 5.94 20.63 -20.49
N ASN A 501 6.14 19.53 -19.77
CA ASN A 501 7.48 19.08 -19.38
C ASN A 501 8.32 18.57 -20.58
N GLN A 502 7.66 18.04 -21.63
CA GLN A 502 8.32 17.60 -22.85
C GLN A 502 8.90 18.75 -23.69
N LEU A 503 8.36 19.96 -23.53
CA LEU A 503 8.90 21.15 -24.23
C LEU A 503 10.38 21.41 -23.92
N PHE A 504 10.85 21.00 -22.72
CA PHE A 504 12.19 21.28 -22.21
C PHE A 504 13.13 20.06 -22.26
N ARG A 505 12.75 18.99 -22.97
CA ARG A 505 13.63 17.84 -23.17
C ARG A 505 14.48 17.99 -24.41
N GLU A 506 15.72 17.48 -24.31
CA GLU A 506 16.68 17.44 -25.43
C GLU A 506 16.16 16.51 -26.54
N ASN A 507 15.68 15.30 -26.12
CA ASN A 507 15.17 14.27 -27.00
C ASN A 507 13.67 14.05 -26.80
N LEU A 508 12.91 13.96 -27.86
CA LEU A 508 11.48 13.67 -27.85
C LEU A 508 11.20 12.20 -27.53
N TYR A 509 12.19 11.34 -27.74
CA TYR A 509 12.09 9.90 -27.53
C TYR A 509 12.62 9.49 -26.17
N VAL A 510 12.06 8.40 -25.61
CA VAL A 510 12.68 7.60 -24.55
C VAL A 510 13.59 6.55 -25.20
N GLY A 511 14.50 5.95 -24.44
CA GLY A 511 15.50 5.03 -24.97
C GLY A 511 16.66 5.77 -25.66
N ASN A 512 17.48 5.01 -26.41
CA ASN A 512 18.68 5.56 -27.05
C ASN A 512 18.79 5.23 -28.56
N ASP A 513 17.80 4.54 -29.15
CA ASP A 513 17.85 4.16 -30.55
C ASP A 513 17.51 5.34 -31.46
N ARG A 514 16.61 6.21 -31.00
CA ARG A 514 16.23 7.41 -31.76
C ARG A 514 16.59 8.67 -30.99
N ILE A 515 17.20 9.62 -31.70
CA ILE A 515 17.44 10.98 -31.24
C ILE A 515 16.90 11.91 -32.31
N ASN A 516 15.93 12.74 -31.95
CA ASN A 516 15.35 13.70 -32.88
C ASN A 516 16.39 14.76 -33.30
N SER A 517 16.28 15.31 -34.50
CA SER A 517 16.94 16.56 -34.85
C SER A 517 16.25 17.71 -34.10
N ALA A 518 17.01 18.72 -33.76
CA ALA A 518 16.49 19.91 -33.10
C ALA A 518 17.26 21.16 -33.58
N ASN A 519 16.54 22.18 -33.94
CA ASN A 519 16.99 23.56 -34.00
C ASN A 519 15.73 24.36 -33.61
N SER A 520 15.55 24.51 -32.32
CA SER A 520 14.25 25.00 -31.79
C SER A 520 14.44 25.83 -30.52
N LEU A 521 13.52 26.77 -30.33
CA LEU A 521 13.39 27.56 -29.11
C LEU A 521 12.03 27.25 -28.47
N THR A 522 12.04 26.77 -27.25
CA THR A 522 10.84 26.70 -26.42
C THR A 522 10.72 28.00 -25.67
N ALA A 523 9.52 28.61 -25.73
CA ALA A 523 9.14 29.75 -24.90
C ALA A 523 7.96 29.32 -24.03
N ALA A 524 8.08 29.53 -22.73
CA ALA A 524 7.04 29.20 -21.78
C ALA A 524 6.99 30.21 -20.63
N ALA A 525 5.85 30.30 -19.99
CA ALA A 525 5.67 31.05 -18.77
C ALA A 525 4.89 30.24 -17.77
N GLN A 526 5.29 30.31 -16.52
CA GLN A 526 4.62 29.68 -15.39
C GLN A 526 4.37 30.73 -14.30
N THR A 527 3.27 30.60 -13.60
CA THR A 527 2.96 31.36 -12.38
C THR A 527 2.67 30.43 -11.24
N ARG A 528 3.19 30.73 -10.06
CA ARG A 528 2.89 30.02 -8.82
C ARG A 528 2.31 30.98 -7.79
N PHE A 529 1.39 30.47 -6.99
CA PHE A 529 0.84 31.13 -5.83
C PHE A 529 1.29 30.39 -4.59
N LEU A 530 2.13 31.03 -3.81
CA LEU A 530 2.73 30.45 -2.61
C LEU A 530 2.08 31.04 -1.36
N ASN A 531 2.03 30.25 -0.30
CA ASN A 531 1.63 30.75 1.01
C ASN A 531 2.73 31.69 1.55
N PRO A 532 2.43 32.95 1.86
CA PRO A 532 3.43 33.92 2.29
C PRO A 532 4.12 33.57 3.61
N ASN A 533 3.49 32.73 4.47
CA ASN A 533 4.02 32.41 5.79
C ASN A 533 5.03 31.25 5.79
N ASN A 534 4.87 30.26 4.88
CA ASN A 534 5.68 29.05 4.88
C ASN A 534 6.21 28.65 3.50
N GLY A 535 5.95 29.46 2.45
CA GLY A 535 6.42 29.19 1.10
C GLY A 535 5.76 28.01 0.38
N ALA A 536 4.76 27.37 0.99
CA ALA A 536 4.11 26.19 0.38
C ALA A 536 3.36 26.60 -0.91
N GLU A 537 3.59 25.83 -1.98
CA GLU A 537 2.87 26.02 -3.24
C GLU A 537 1.40 25.62 -3.10
N LEU A 538 0.52 26.56 -3.38
CA LEU A 538 -0.92 26.34 -3.31
C LEU A 538 -1.52 26.13 -4.71
N PHE A 539 -1.06 26.90 -5.70
CA PHE A 539 -1.54 26.79 -7.07
C PHE A 539 -0.41 27.15 -8.05
N ARG A 540 -0.40 26.48 -9.19
CA ARG A 540 0.47 26.80 -10.32
C ARG A 540 -0.23 26.64 -11.65
N ALA A 541 0.10 27.48 -12.60
CA ALA A 541 -0.36 27.37 -13.97
C ALA A 541 0.79 27.73 -14.92
N GLY A 542 0.81 27.08 -16.07
CA GLY A 542 1.83 27.35 -17.08
C GLY A 542 1.34 27.06 -18.48
N ILE A 543 1.94 27.73 -19.45
CA ILE A 543 1.69 27.57 -20.87
C ILE A 543 3.00 27.65 -21.63
N GLY A 544 3.13 26.91 -22.71
CA GLY A 544 4.35 26.97 -23.52
C GLY A 544 4.15 26.43 -24.92
N GLN A 545 5.09 26.80 -25.78
CA GLN A 545 5.14 26.43 -27.17
C GLN A 545 6.60 26.32 -27.64
N LYS A 546 6.86 25.46 -28.62
CA LYS A 546 8.17 25.30 -29.26
C LYS A 546 8.14 25.85 -30.67
N PHE A 547 9.14 26.65 -31.03
CA PHE A 547 9.35 27.22 -32.36
C PHE A 547 10.51 26.49 -33.05
N TYR A 548 10.27 26.00 -34.26
CA TYR A 548 11.24 25.27 -35.05
C TYR A 548 11.92 26.20 -36.07
N PHE A 549 13.22 26.36 -35.99
CA PHE A 549 14.00 27.12 -36.97
C PHE A 549 14.42 26.25 -38.17
N LYS A 550 14.32 24.94 -38.01
CA LYS A 550 14.51 23.95 -39.06
C LYS A 550 13.39 22.90 -38.95
N ASN A 551 12.79 22.56 -40.08
CA ASN A 551 11.63 21.69 -40.11
C ASN A 551 11.97 20.19 -40.16
N ASP A 552 13.26 19.83 -40.44
CA ASP A 552 13.65 18.41 -40.47
C ASP A 552 13.54 17.76 -39.09
N ASN A 553 12.97 16.57 -39.07
CA ASN A 553 12.91 15.75 -37.84
C ASN A 553 13.19 14.28 -38.17
N VAL A 554 13.82 13.58 -37.25
CA VAL A 554 13.98 12.12 -37.31
C VAL A 554 12.76 11.49 -36.69
N LEU A 555 12.04 10.64 -37.45
CA LEU A 555 10.85 9.94 -37.02
C LEU A 555 11.19 8.65 -36.25
N LEU A 556 10.20 8.01 -35.64
CA LEU A 556 10.39 6.80 -34.85
C LEU A 556 10.95 5.63 -35.67
N ASP A 557 10.62 5.54 -36.96
CA ASP A 557 11.13 4.55 -37.92
C ASP A 557 12.60 4.83 -38.32
N GLY A 558 13.13 6.00 -37.97
CA GLY A 558 14.50 6.44 -38.31
C GLY A 558 14.60 7.30 -39.57
N SER A 559 13.54 7.43 -40.35
CA SER A 559 13.47 8.29 -41.54
C SER A 559 13.56 9.78 -41.16
N VAL A 560 14.02 10.60 -42.09
CA VAL A 560 13.97 12.04 -41.94
C VAL A 560 12.64 12.56 -42.52
N GLY A 561 11.76 12.92 -41.59
CA GLY A 561 10.50 13.61 -41.91
C GLY A 561 10.65 15.12 -41.82
N ARG A 562 9.56 15.82 -41.99
CA ARG A 562 9.46 17.27 -41.84
C ARG A 562 8.34 17.62 -40.89
N TYR A 563 8.57 18.58 -40.01
CA TYR A 563 7.47 19.26 -39.33
C TYR A 563 6.71 20.07 -40.40
N GLU A 564 5.42 19.86 -40.48
CA GLU A 564 4.56 20.62 -41.39
C GLU A 564 4.50 22.10 -41.04
N ARG A 565 5.01 22.49 -39.88
CA ARG A 565 4.83 23.81 -39.25
C ARG A 565 6.11 24.28 -38.60
N SER A 566 6.25 25.62 -38.51
CA SER A 566 7.38 26.28 -37.81
C SER A 566 7.18 26.31 -36.28
N GLN A 567 6.07 25.82 -35.74
CA GLN A 567 5.76 25.85 -34.32
C GLN A 567 4.95 24.62 -33.88
N SER A 568 5.15 24.19 -32.65
CA SER A 568 4.39 23.12 -32.02
C SER A 568 2.98 23.56 -31.65
N ASP A 569 2.14 22.61 -31.29
CA ASP A 569 0.91 22.88 -30.58
C ASP A 569 1.18 23.56 -29.22
N TRP A 570 0.18 24.26 -28.68
CA TRP A 570 0.23 24.78 -27.33
C TRP A 570 0.01 23.68 -26.31
N VAL A 571 0.79 23.71 -25.24
CA VAL A 571 0.52 22.89 -24.05
C VAL A 571 0.43 23.78 -22.83
N GLY A 572 -0.53 23.49 -21.98
CA GLY A 572 -0.75 24.24 -20.76
C GLY A 572 -1.26 23.36 -19.63
N PHE A 573 -1.11 23.84 -18.43
CA PHE A 573 -1.63 23.20 -17.24
C PHE A 573 -2.01 24.24 -16.18
N ALA A 574 -2.91 23.85 -15.28
CA ALA A 574 -3.28 24.60 -14.08
C ALA A 574 -3.63 23.63 -12.97
N HIS A 575 -2.86 23.60 -11.89
CA HIS A 575 -3.01 22.65 -10.79
C HIS A 575 -2.91 23.36 -9.44
N GLY A 576 -3.70 22.94 -8.47
CA GLY A 576 -3.52 23.38 -7.10
C GLY A 576 -4.77 23.40 -6.25
N LYS A 577 -4.64 24.04 -5.10
CA LYS A 577 -5.71 24.28 -4.15
C LYS A 577 -6.43 25.56 -4.49
N LEU A 578 -7.70 25.49 -4.87
CA LEU A 578 -8.57 26.66 -5.01
C LEU A 578 -9.07 27.14 -3.64
N SER A 579 -9.19 26.22 -2.69
CA SER A 579 -9.45 26.47 -1.26
C SER A 579 -8.81 25.35 -0.44
N ASP A 580 -8.90 25.44 0.89
CA ASP A 580 -8.37 24.37 1.77
C ASP A 580 -9.03 23.02 1.50
N SER A 581 -10.25 23.03 0.98
CA SER A 581 -11.04 21.84 0.69
C SER A 581 -11.11 21.44 -0.79
N ILE A 582 -10.73 22.34 -1.72
CA ILE A 582 -10.91 22.12 -3.16
C ILE A 582 -9.55 22.09 -3.86
N HIS A 583 -9.27 20.95 -4.48
CA HIS A 583 -8.14 20.80 -5.40
C HIS A 583 -8.66 20.69 -6.83
N ALA A 584 -8.05 21.43 -7.75
CA ALA A 584 -8.37 21.36 -9.16
C ALA A 584 -7.11 21.17 -10.00
N GLY A 585 -7.27 20.46 -11.11
CA GLY A 585 -6.21 20.24 -12.09
C GLY A 585 -6.78 20.28 -13.49
N PHE A 586 -6.06 20.93 -14.40
CA PHE A 586 -6.39 21.01 -15.81
C PHE A 586 -5.11 20.92 -16.64
N ASP A 587 -5.08 20.02 -17.61
CA ASP A 587 -4.02 19.86 -18.60
C ASP A 587 -4.64 19.98 -19.98
N ILE A 588 -3.95 20.63 -20.91
CA ILE A 588 -4.41 20.81 -22.30
C ILE A 588 -3.27 20.72 -23.29
N HIS A 589 -3.53 20.01 -24.39
CA HIS A 589 -2.77 20.03 -25.63
C HIS A 589 -3.68 20.55 -26.73
N TYR A 590 -3.37 21.73 -27.27
CA TYR A 590 -4.22 22.45 -28.19
C TYR A 590 -3.51 22.72 -29.51
N ASN A 591 -4.10 22.22 -30.59
CA ASN A 591 -3.65 22.45 -31.94
C ASN A 591 -4.28 23.72 -32.50
N GLN A 592 -3.50 24.79 -32.56
CA GLN A 592 -3.98 26.12 -32.94
C GLN A 592 -4.35 26.21 -34.41
N ASN A 593 -3.71 25.41 -35.28
CA ASN A 593 -3.95 25.50 -36.73
C ASN A 593 -5.24 24.82 -37.13
N GLU A 594 -5.62 23.76 -36.43
CA GLU A 594 -6.87 23.10 -36.61
C GLU A 594 -7.96 23.59 -35.64
N SER A 595 -7.61 24.59 -34.83
CA SER A 595 -8.47 25.24 -33.82
C SER A 595 -9.19 24.22 -32.94
N ARG A 596 -8.45 23.17 -32.50
CA ARG A 596 -9.01 22.09 -31.71
C ARG A 596 -8.06 21.60 -30.61
N ALA A 597 -8.62 21.02 -29.56
CA ALA A 597 -7.84 20.28 -28.58
C ALA A 597 -7.51 18.87 -29.11
N GLU A 598 -6.26 18.44 -29.00
CA GLU A 598 -5.82 17.07 -29.22
C GLU A 598 -6.06 16.21 -27.98
N SER A 599 -5.79 16.77 -26.80
CA SER A 599 -6.15 16.15 -25.54
C SER A 599 -6.36 17.17 -24.43
N TYR A 600 -7.20 16.86 -23.47
CA TYR A 600 -7.29 17.59 -22.20
C TYR A 600 -7.83 16.70 -21.09
N ALA A 601 -7.44 17.06 -19.87
CA ALA A 601 -7.94 16.41 -18.67
C ALA A 601 -8.29 17.48 -17.63
N ALA A 602 -9.48 17.37 -17.05
CA ALA A 602 -9.93 18.21 -15.95
C ALA A 602 -10.23 17.35 -14.74
N THR A 603 -9.72 17.74 -13.58
CA THR A 603 -9.93 17.03 -12.31
C THR A 603 -10.34 18.03 -11.25
N VAL A 604 -11.37 17.71 -10.49
CA VAL A 604 -11.78 18.47 -9.30
C VAL A 604 -11.96 17.48 -8.16
N ARG A 605 -11.41 17.82 -7.00
CA ARG A 605 -11.56 17.06 -5.77
C ARG A 605 -11.96 17.99 -4.65
N TYR A 606 -13.09 17.71 -4.04
CA TYR A 606 -13.58 18.35 -2.82
C TYR A 606 -13.33 17.44 -1.64
N ASN A 607 -12.50 17.86 -0.70
CA ASN A 607 -12.14 17.11 0.50
C ASN A 607 -12.04 18.09 1.69
N PRO A 608 -13.18 18.42 2.34
CA PRO A 608 -13.20 19.35 3.47
C PRO A 608 -12.59 18.76 4.74
N GLU A 609 -12.72 17.44 4.94
CA GLU A 609 -12.21 16.73 6.13
C GLU A 609 -11.99 15.24 5.80
N PRO A 610 -11.18 14.52 6.60
CA PRO A 610 -10.99 13.08 6.42
C PRO A 610 -12.34 12.34 6.37
N GLY A 611 -12.50 11.45 5.39
CA GLY A 611 -13.74 10.69 5.19
C GLY A 611 -14.84 11.41 4.40
N LYS A 612 -14.61 12.67 4.00
CA LYS A 612 -15.50 13.40 3.09
C LYS A 612 -14.73 13.77 1.82
N VAL A 613 -14.89 13.01 0.78
CA VAL A 613 -14.27 13.27 -0.51
C VAL A 613 -15.25 13.06 -1.67
N LEU A 614 -15.28 14.02 -2.58
CA LEU A 614 -15.89 13.91 -3.89
C LEU A 614 -14.83 14.21 -4.92
N SER A 615 -14.68 13.36 -5.92
CA SER A 615 -13.72 13.53 -7.01
C SER A 615 -14.42 13.35 -8.34
N ALA A 616 -14.16 14.25 -9.26
CA ALA A 616 -14.63 14.17 -10.64
C ALA A 616 -13.46 14.41 -11.58
N ARG A 617 -13.28 13.54 -12.56
CA ARG A 617 -12.29 13.67 -13.62
C ARG A 617 -12.93 13.45 -14.97
N TYR A 618 -12.62 14.34 -15.90
CA TYR A 618 -12.94 14.17 -17.30
C TYR A 618 -11.64 14.08 -18.11
N LYS A 619 -11.50 13.09 -18.97
CA LYS A 619 -10.37 12.93 -19.91
C LYS A 619 -10.91 12.87 -21.35
N TYR A 620 -10.27 13.67 -22.22
CA TYR A 620 -10.43 13.61 -23.66
C TYR A 620 -9.06 13.40 -24.31
N GLY A 621 -8.99 12.48 -25.27
CA GLY A 621 -7.83 12.28 -26.15
C GLY A 621 -8.31 11.87 -27.53
N ARG A 622 -7.67 12.38 -28.58
CA ARG A 622 -8.12 12.20 -29.96
C ARG A 622 -7.59 10.93 -30.62
N ASN A 623 -6.30 10.70 -30.55
CA ASN A 623 -5.60 9.56 -31.15
C ASN A 623 -4.99 8.71 -30.06
N GLU A 624 -5.81 8.21 -29.16
CA GLU A 624 -5.35 7.34 -28.10
C GLU A 624 -5.27 5.90 -28.60
N ARG A 625 -4.24 5.19 -28.16
CA ARG A 625 -4.07 3.77 -28.43
C ARG A 625 -5.08 2.99 -27.57
N ILE A 626 -6.02 2.29 -28.19
CA ILE A 626 -7.11 1.62 -27.51
C ILE A 626 -6.78 0.16 -27.23
N TYR A 627 -6.47 -0.60 -28.29
CA TYR A 627 -6.11 -2.02 -28.16
C TYR A 627 -5.24 -2.50 -29.32
N LEU A 628 -4.55 -3.60 -29.10
CA LEU A 628 -3.73 -4.29 -30.10
C LEU A 628 -4.61 -5.28 -30.88
N GLN A 629 -4.64 -5.14 -32.19
CA GLN A 629 -5.40 -6.01 -33.09
C GLN A 629 -4.67 -7.33 -33.35
N SER A 630 -5.38 -8.30 -33.94
CA SER A 630 -4.81 -9.61 -34.28
C SER A 630 -3.76 -9.55 -35.40
N ASP A 631 -3.75 -8.49 -36.19
CA ASP A 631 -2.76 -8.23 -37.25
C ASP A 631 -1.48 -7.54 -36.73
N GLY A 632 -1.39 -7.31 -35.42
CA GLY A 632 -0.24 -6.67 -34.78
C GLY A 632 -0.26 -5.14 -34.80
N ASN A 633 -1.30 -4.53 -35.35
CA ASN A 633 -1.46 -3.09 -35.36
C ASN A 633 -2.29 -2.61 -34.18
N TYR A 634 -2.02 -1.37 -33.73
CA TYR A 634 -2.85 -0.75 -32.70
C TYR A 634 -4.05 -0.06 -33.33
N PHE A 635 -5.21 -0.30 -32.74
CA PHE A 635 -6.39 0.50 -33.03
C PHE A 635 -6.34 1.80 -32.25
N TYR A 636 -6.50 2.92 -32.96
CA TYR A 636 -6.52 4.27 -32.39
C TYR A 636 -7.91 4.88 -32.55
N ASP A 637 -8.42 5.48 -31.49
CA ASP A 637 -9.69 6.20 -31.52
C ASP A 637 -9.70 7.29 -30.45
N LYS A 638 -10.80 8.03 -30.41
CA LYS A 638 -11.04 9.05 -29.37
C LYS A 638 -11.40 8.38 -28.05
N ILE A 639 -10.81 8.87 -26.97
CA ILE A 639 -11.20 8.55 -25.60
C ILE A 639 -11.97 9.72 -25.01
N ARG A 640 -13.11 9.41 -24.39
CA ARG A 640 -13.92 10.36 -23.61
C ARG A 640 -14.37 9.69 -22.34
N GLN A 641 -13.66 9.92 -21.26
CA GLN A 641 -13.91 9.25 -19.98
C GLN A 641 -14.38 10.23 -18.92
N ILE A 642 -15.41 9.82 -18.19
CA ILE A 642 -15.82 10.45 -16.92
C ILE A 642 -15.52 9.46 -15.81
N ASP A 643 -14.80 9.92 -14.78
CA ASP A 643 -14.49 9.17 -13.57
C ASP A 643 -14.97 9.96 -12.36
N LEU A 644 -16.00 9.45 -11.69
CA LEU A 644 -16.59 10.03 -10.49
C LEU A 644 -16.28 9.11 -9.31
N ALA A 645 -15.76 9.66 -8.22
CA ALA A 645 -15.47 8.89 -7.02
C ALA A 645 -15.88 9.66 -5.77
N ALA A 646 -16.34 8.94 -4.76
CA ALA A 646 -16.84 9.52 -3.52
C ALA A 646 -16.56 8.61 -2.33
N GLN A 647 -16.21 9.24 -1.20
CA GLN A 647 -16.37 8.71 0.15
C GLN A 647 -17.15 9.76 0.95
N TRP A 648 -18.29 9.39 1.51
CA TRP A 648 -19.14 10.36 2.20
C TRP A 648 -19.86 9.76 3.40
N PRO A 649 -19.90 10.42 4.56
CA PRO A 649 -20.67 9.96 5.70
C PRO A 649 -22.19 10.07 5.40
N ILE A 650 -22.89 8.95 5.54
CA ILE A 650 -24.37 8.88 5.47
C ILE A 650 -24.96 9.15 6.85
N ARG A 651 -24.32 8.59 7.87
CA ARG A 651 -24.62 8.76 9.30
C ARG A 651 -23.31 8.82 10.08
N LYS A 652 -23.37 9.10 11.37
CA LYS A 652 -22.22 8.99 12.26
C LYS A 652 -21.59 7.59 12.07
N ASN A 653 -20.28 7.57 11.82
CA ASN A 653 -19.48 6.35 11.63
C ASN A 653 -19.87 5.45 10.45
N LEU A 654 -20.82 5.82 9.61
CA LEU A 654 -21.22 5.08 8.41
C LEU A 654 -20.90 5.91 7.16
N TYR A 655 -19.99 5.39 6.35
CA TYR A 655 -19.51 6.04 5.13
C TYR A 655 -19.95 5.25 3.90
N ALA A 656 -20.51 5.94 2.91
CA ALA A 656 -20.66 5.38 1.56
C ALA A 656 -19.37 5.56 0.79
N VAL A 657 -19.00 4.56 -0.01
CA VAL A 657 -17.91 4.61 -0.96
C VAL A 657 -18.45 4.26 -2.34
N ALA A 658 -18.07 5.05 -3.35
CA ALA A 658 -18.52 4.81 -4.72
C ALA A 658 -17.48 5.27 -5.72
N ARG A 659 -17.41 4.57 -6.86
CA ARG A 659 -16.73 5.03 -8.08
C ARG A 659 -17.52 4.62 -9.29
N TYR A 660 -17.59 5.52 -10.26
CA TYR A 660 -18.18 5.28 -11.57
C TYR A 660 -17.25 5.82 -12.65
N ASN A 661 -16.57 4.91 -13.34
CA ASN A 661 -15.71 5.22 -14.48
C ASN A 661 -16.40 4.78 -15.75
N TYR A 662 -16.69 5.72 -16.64
CA TYR A 662 -17.49 5.51 -17.85
C TYR A 662 -16.78 6.03 -19.09
N GLU A 663 -16.70 5.18 -20.12
CA GLU A 663 -16.21 5.56 -21.45
C GLU A 663 -17.38 5.99 -22.33
N ILE A 664 -17.42 7.28 -22.65
CA ILE A 664 -18.54 7.89 -23.39
C ILE A 664 -18.57 7.43 -24.85
N GLN A 665 -17.40 7.31 -25.49
CA GLN A 665 -17.30 6.91 -26.91
C GLN A 665 -17.77 5.45 -27.08
N ALA A 666 -17.28 4.56 -26.25
CA ALA A 666 -17.66 3.15 -26.26
C ALA A 666 -19.01 2.87 -25.58
N LYS A 667 -19.65 3.90 -24.97
CA LYS A 667 -20.93 3.82 -24.25
C LYS A 667 -20.98 2.69 -23.22
N LYS A 668 -19.89 2.49 -22.49
CA LYS A 668 -19.78 1.41 -21.50
C LYS A 668 -19.11 1.85 -20.20
N PRO A 669 -19.58 1.36 -19.04
CA PRO A 669 -18.83 1.53 -17.81
C PRO A 669 -17.57 0.66 -17.83
N LEU A 670 -16.43 1.26 -17.48
CA LEU A 670 -15.16 0.57 -17.29
C LEU A 670 -15.07 -0.03 -15.90
N GLU A 671 -15.51 0.74 -14.90
CA GLU A 671 -15.58 0.29 -13.52
C GLU A 671 -16.78 0.92 -12.81
N ILE A 672 -17.48 0.10 -12.03
CA ILE A 672 -18.49 0.52 -11.06
C ILE A 672 -18.09 -0.09 -9.72
N LEU A 673 -17.92 0.73 -8.70
CA LEU A 673 -17.64 0.32 -7.34
C LEU A 673 -18.64 1.02 -6.42
N VAL A 674 -19.29 0.25 -5.54
CA VAL A 674 -20.25 0.77 -4.55
C VAL A 674 -20.09 -0.02 -3.28
N GLY A 675 -20.08 0.67 -2.15
CA GLY A 675 -19.96 0.03 -0.87
C GLY A 675 -20.27 0.93 0.31
N ALA A 676 -20.15 0.33 1.49
CA ALA A 676 -20.32 1.02 2.76
C ALA A 676 -19.24 0.55 3.74
N GLU A 677 -18.80 1.48 4.58
CA GLU A 677 -17.85 1.27 5.67
C GLU A 677 -18.46 1.80 6.96
N TYR A 678 -18.45 0.97 8.00
CA TYR A 678 -18.98 1.32 9.31
C TYR A 678 -17.93 1.07 10.39
N LYS A 679 -17.84 1.98 11.36
CA LYS A 679 -17.08 1.81 12.60
C LYS A 679 -18.01 1.93 13.78
N SER A 680 -17.94 0.99 14.72
CA SER A 680 -18.77 1.04 15.94
C SER A 680 -18.45 2.28 16.77
N ASP A 681 -19.45 2.80 17.50
CA ASP A 681 -19.25 3.98 18.37
C ASP A 681 -18.23 3.73 19.49
N CYS A 682 -18.17 2.49 19.97
CA CYS A 682 -17.15 2.02 20.92
C CYS A 682 -15.75 1.87 20.30
N GLY A 683 -15.63 1.90 18.96
CA GLY A 683 -14.36 1.73 18.24
C GLY A 683 -13.77 0.32 18.34
N CYS A 684 -14.53 -0.67 18.81
CA CYS A 684 -14.01 -2.02 19.00
C CYS A 684 -14.28 -2.98 17.83
N TRP A 685 -15.00 -2.55 16.82
CA TRP A 685 -15.13 -3.26 15.55
C TRP A 685 -15.44 -2.31 14.40
N SER A 686 -15.12 -2.74 13.22
CA SER A 686 -15.56 -2.08 11.99
C SER A 686 -15.90 -3.11 10.92
N ALA A 687 -16.80 -2.74 10.02
CA ALA A 687 -17.19 -3.57 8.90
C ALA A 687 -17.16 -2.78 7.60
N SER A 688 -16.78 -3.43 6.51
CA SER A 688 -16.89 -2.87 5.16
C SER A 688 -17.45 -3.92 4.20
N LEU A 689 -18.32 -3.47 3.31
CA LEU A 689 -18.89 -4.26 2.23
C LEU A 689 -18.79 -3.45 0.94
N VAL A 690 -18.07 -3.96 -0.05
CA VAL A 690 -17.80 -3.27 -1.31
C VAL A 690 -18.07 -4.22 -2.47
N GLY A 691 -18.98 -3.85 -3.36
CA GLY A 691 -19.20 -4.50 -4.64
C GLY A 691 -18.48 -3.77 -5.76
N GLN A 692 -17.86 -4.51 -6.66
CA GLN A 692 -17.16 -3.98 -7.82
C GLN A 692 -17.54 -4.75 -9.08
N ARG A 693 -17.73 -4.01 -10.17
CA ARG A 693 -17.82 -4.52 -11.54
C ARG A 693 -16.80 -3.79 -12.39
N TYR A 694 -15.96 -4.52 -13.11
CA TYR A 694 -14.91 -3.94 -13.96
C TYR A 694 -14.72 -4.72 -15.25
N VAL A 695 -14.16 -4.03 -16.25
CA VAL A 695 -13.86 -4.61 -17.56
C VAL A 695 -12.47 -5.24 -17.53
N THR A 696 -12.35 -6.48 -18.00
CA THR A 696 -11.08 -7.21 -18.12
C THR A 696 -10.63 -7.37 -19.58
N GLY A 697 -11.42 -6.87 -20.53
CA GLY A 697 -11.16 -6.88 -21.96
C GLY A 697 -12.34 -6.29 -22.73
N GLU A 698 -12.30 -6.33 -24.05
CA GLU A 698 -13.28 -5.65 -24.91
C GLU A 698 -14.73 -6.05 -24.60
N ASN A 699 -14.99 -7.33 -24.42
CA ASN A 699 -16.32 -7.89 -24.13
C ASN A 699 -16.40 -8.68 -22.81
N SER A 700 -15.39 -8.58 -21.98
CA SER A 700 -15.31 -9.34 -20.72
C SER A 700 -15.44 -8.43 -19.52
N ARG A 701 -16.33 -8.80 -18.59
CA ARG A 701 -16.57 -8.10 -17.33
C ARG A 701 -16.47 -9.08 -16.17
N LYS A 702 -15.96 -8.61 -15.03
CA LYS A 702 -15.94 -9.36 -13.77
C LYS A 702 -16.66 -8.59 -12.68
N ASN A 703 -17.28 -9.37 -11.79
CA ASN A 703 -17.84 -8.86 -10.55
C ASN A 703 -16.98 -9.39 -9.40
N ALA A 704 -16.81 -8.59 -8.36
CA ALA A 704 -16.16 -8.97 -7.13
C ALA A 704 -16.92 -8.34 -5.95
N VAL A 705 -16.99 -9.05 -4.83
CA VAL A 705 -17.54 -8.53 -3.59
C VAL A 705 -16.49 -8.71 -2.51
N PHE A 706 -16.18 -7.62 -1.83
CA PHE A 706 -15.25 -7.57 -0.71
C PHE A 706 -16.04 -7.34 0.56
N PHE A 707 -15.89 -8.25 1.50
CA PHE A 707 -16.40 -8.10 2.86
C PHE A 707 -15.23 -8.13 3.82
N ASN A 708 -15.21 -7.23 4.79
CA ASN A 708 -14.21 -7.22 5.85
C ASN A 708 -14.89 -6.84 7.17
N LEU A 709 -14.67 -7.64 8.20
CA LEU A 709 -15.02 -7.35 9.57
C LEU A 709 -13.74 -7.32 10.40
N GLN A 710 -13.42 -6.16 10.96
CA GLN A 710 -12.25 -5.97 11.84
C GLN A 710 -12.72 -5.99 13.29
N LEU A 711 -12.10 -6.80 14.10
CA LEU A 711 -12.31 -6.88 15.55
C LEU A 711 -11.07 -6.36 16.24
N LYS A 712 -11.22 -5.34 17.08
CA LYS A 712 -10.09 -4.66 17.74
C LYS A 712 -9.23 -5.65 18.50
N ASP A 713 -7.91 -5.56 18.32
CA ASP A 713 -6.88 -6.37 18.97
C ASP A 713 -7.04 -7.90 18.81
N LEU A 714 -7.94 -8.34 17.93
CA LEU A 714 -8.17 -9.76 17.68
C LEU A 714 -7.81 -10.16 16.24
N SER A 715 -8.59 -9.75 15.23
CA SER A 715 -8.40 -10.22 13.87
C SER A 715 -9.24 -9.47 12.83
N ASN A 716 -8.93 -9.74 11.56
CA ASN A 716 -9.73 -9.36 10.40
C ASN A 716 -10.41 -10.61 9.80
N LEU A 717 -11.69 -10.54 9.55
CA LEU A 717 -12.50 -11.56 8.87
C LEU A 717 -12.81 -11.09 7.46
N GLY A 718 -12.52 -11.92 6.45
CA GLY A 718 -12.80 -11.61 5.05
C GLY A 718 -11.70 -10.82 4.31
N ASN A 719 -12.01 -10.31 3.11
CA ASN A 719 -11.06 -9.62 2.23
C ASN A 719 -11.10 -8.10 2.45
N ASN A 720 -10.01 -7.54 2.92
CA ASN A 720 -9.92 -6.12 3.20
C ASN A 720 -9.93 -5.29 1.89
N PRO A 721 -10.96 -4.43 1.64
CA PRO A 721 -11.06 -3.60 0.45
C PRO A 721 -10.18 -2.34 0.48
N PHE A 722 -9.43 -2.09 1.55
CA PHE A 722 -8.71 -0.84 1.78
C PHE A 722 -7.82 -0.42 0.60
N GLU A 723 -6.93 -1.30 0.15
CA GLU A 723 -6.03 -0.98 -0.96
C GLU A 723 -6.80 -0.67 -2.26
N LYS A 724 -7.90 -1.38 -2.48
CA LYS A 724 -8.77 -1.13 -3.64
C LYS A 724 -9.43 0.24 -3.54
N LEU A 725 -9.98 0.58 -2.38
CA LEU A 725 -10.62 1.89 -2.15
C LEU A 725 -9.61 3.04 -2.26
N ARG A 726 -8.41 2.87 -1.70
CA ARG A 726 -7.33 3.85 -1.78
C ARG A 726 -6.90 4.17 -3.21
N LEU A 727 -6.84 3.15 -4.07
CA LEU A 727 -6.53 3.31 -5.50
C LEU A 727 -7.72 3.85 -6.30
N ALA A 728 -8.94 3.44 -5.95
CA ALA A 728 -10.15 3.79 -6.69
C ALA A 728 -10.66 5.20 -6.38
N ILE A 729 -10.46 5.71 -5.17
CA ILE A 729 -11.01 6.99 -4.69
C ILE A 729 -9.87 7.95 -4.34
N PRO A 730 -9.52 8.92 -5.22
CA PRO A 730 -8.48 9.90 -4.93
C PRO A 730 -8.82 10.74 -3.70
N GLY A 731 -8.01 10.65 -2.65
CA GLY A 731 -8.24 11.34 -1.37
C GLY A 731 -9.02 10.51 -0.34
N TYR A 732 -9.24 9.23 -0.62
CA TYR A 732 -9.81 8.29 0.35
C TYR A 732 -9.04 8.31 1.68
N SER A 733 -9.79 8.34 2.76
CA SER A 733 -9.27 8.26 4.13
C SER A 733 -9.81 7.02 4.82
N LYS A 734 -8.92 6.26 5.46
CA LYS A 734 -9.31 5.08 6.25
C LYS A 734 -9.94 5.53 7.57
N THR A 735 -11.24 5.76 7.57
CA THR A 735 -11.98 6.26 8.74
C THR A 735 -12.50 5.14 9.64
N ASN A 736 -12.54 3.92 9.13
CA ASN A 736 -13.08 2.74 9.80
C ASN A 736 -11.99 1.83 10.40
N GLU A 737 -10.77 2.33 10.58
CA GLU A 737 -9.70 1.52 11.16
C GLU A 737 -9.95 1.23 12.64
N VAL A 738 -9.86 -0.05 13.00
CA VAL A 738 -9.65 -0.52 14.36
C VAL A 738 -8.29 -1.22 14.42
N VAL A 739 -7.57 -1.00 15.52
CA VAL A 739 -6.24 -1.61 15.68
C VAL A 739 -6.41 -3.12 15.76
N THR A 740 -5.80 -3.82 14.85
CA THR A 740 -5.69 -5.29 14.84
C THR A 740 -4.21 -5.67 14.88
N PRO A 741 -3.85 -6.76 15.56
CA PRO A 741 -2.46 -7.16 15.67
C PRO A 741 -1.79 -7.44 14.35
#